data_733d4748e892c4c2baf57b3e41c9860d
#
_entry.id   733d4748e892c4c2baf57b3e41c9860d
#
_cell.length_a   1.000
_cell.length_b   1.000
_cell.length_c   1.000
_cell.angle_alpha   90.00
_cell.angle_beta   90.00
_cell.angle_gamma   90.00
#
_symmetry.space_group_name_H-M   'P 1'
#
loop_
_entity.id
_entity.type
_entity.pdbx_description
1 polymer ?
#
loop_
_entity_poly.entity_id
_entity_poly.type
_entity_poly.pdbx_seq_one_letter_code
_entity_poly.pdbx_strand_id
1 'polypeptide(L)'
;MALAPTQLRATAKPPIGLIPPSTQTDWHLTVGRTTVTIDGKTLNAPTVNHTVPGPMLRFKEGETISITVSNTLSEETSIHWHGLRVPACMDGVPGLSFHGIAPGESFTYRFPIKQNGTYWYHSHSNMQEAQGLIGPIIIDPATPEPNPCDRDYVIMLGEWTDVSPAEIVSNMKMQDDYYNFRQRSTASLPAQSQHDGGVIPALKSRLMWSGMNMSATDISDVSGVIYTYTMNAIAPDTGWEGLFRAGERIRLRFINSATMTLFDVRIPGLEMTVIAADGNPVEPVPIDEFRIGVAETYDVIVQPHENHAYTLFAQSEDRTGYALGTLTPQTGLRAPIPPMDPRPVRTMVDMGMDMRDMDMKNMPGMAMPDDKMTSDKMATMPSMAGMPQPDSTHHTMHSMTMPHMAMPGMAMEHSMNMANMPGMTQHGMSSMPGMQPGMSMGEPMGDIHKTSPQHHIMPGMTMPHAHHMMGGMNMQAMDMSHMSMADMPGTAMPKTSPPPSALEVDDPGPPPLNVENQNVATHPIDRLGDPGDGLSNTNRRVLTYTNLRALTPSPDPRPPSREIILHLTGNMERYIWGFNGRKFSESGPIRLRLNERVRFTLINDTMMEHPIHLHGFWSELENGHGAYNPRKHTIISQPGSTMSFLMTADEPGMWAFHCHLLYHMDLGMFRTVSVA
;
A
#
# COMPACT_ATOMS: atom_id res chain seq x y z
N MET A 1 26.86 15.36 -60.46
CA MET A 1 26.44 14.27 -59.55
C MET A 1 26.29 14.89 -58.16
N ALA A 2 25.07 15.25 -57.78
CA ALA A 2 24.78 15.86 -56.52
C ALA A 2 24.39 14.71 -55.52
N LEU A 3 25.11 14.62 -54.42
CA LEU A 3 24.82 13.71 -53.33
C LEU A 3 23.61 14.25 -52.53
N ALA A 4 22.52 13.49 -52.51
CA ALA A 4 21.37 13.76 -51.67
C ALA A 4 21.75 13.60 -50.20
N PRO A 5 21.25 14.44 -49.29
CA PRO A 5 21.51 14.29 -47.86
C PRO A 5 20.71 13.10 -47.32
N THR A 6 21.44 12.15 -46.72
CA THR A 6 20.86 11.04 -45.97
C THR A 6 20.15 11.60 -44.74
N GLN A 7 18.82 11.61 -44.75
CA GLN A 7 18.02 11.91 -43.58
C GLN A 7 18.27 10.81 -42.54
N LEU A 8 18.96 11.14 -41.45
CA LEU A 8 18.95 10.33 -40.23
C LEU A 8 17.47 10.24 -39.76
N ARG A 9 16.86 9.08 -39.94
CA ARG A 9 15.63 8.74 -39.25
C ARG A 9 15.93 8.81 -37.76
N ALA A 10 15.38 9.80 -37.09
CA ALA A 10 15.32 9.80 -35.63
C ALA A 10 14.62 8.50 -35.21
N THR A 11 15.37 7.61 -34.58
CA THR A 11 14.79 6.43 -33.95
C THR A 11 13.88 6.93 -32.84
N ALA A 12 12.56 6.73 -33.02
CA ALA A 12 11.58 7.04 -32.00
C ALA A 12 12.00 6.35 -30.70
N LYS A 13 12.05 7.12 -29.59
CA LYS A 13 12.28 6.56 -28.27
C LYS A 13 11.23 5.48 -28.02
N PRO A 14 11.59 4.27 -27.51
CA PRO A 14 10.60 3.25 -27.22
C PRO A 14 9.58 3.80 -26.19
N PRO A 15 8.32 3.36 -26.23
CA PRO A 15 7.31 3.75 -25.23
C PRO A 15 7.82 3.47 -23.81
N ILE A 16 7.58 4.42 -22.90
CA ILE A 16 7.94 4.24 -21.49
C ILE A 16 7.16 3.03 -20.93
N GLY A 17 7.83 2.15 -20.19
CA GLY A 17 7.23 0.94 -19.61
C GLY A 17 7.24 -0.29 -20.52
N LEU A 18 7.64 -0.18 -21.80
CA LEU A 18 7.84 -1.37 -22.63
C LEU A 18 9.04 -2.15 -22.12
N ILE A 19 8.85 -3.45 -21.84
CA ILE A 19 9.88 -4.32 -21.29
C ILE A 19 11.00 -4.54 -22.32
N PRO A 20 12.28 -4.34 -21.95
CA PRO A 20 13.40 -4.57 -22.85
C PRO A 20 13.53 -6.04 -23.24
N PRO A 21 14.06 -6.37 -24.43
CA PRO A 21 14.06 -7.74 -24.95
C PRO A 21 15.08 -8.70 -24.29
N SER A 22 16.02 -8.20 -23.46
CA SER A 22 17.10 -8.99 -22.88
C SER A 22 17.24 -8.81 -21.39
N THR A 23 17.69 -9.86 -20.69
CA THR A 23 18.09 -9.84 -19.29
C THR A 23 19.58 -9.48 -19.14
N GLN A 24 19.96 -9.04 -17.96
CA GLN A 24 21.32 -8.69 -17.57
C GLN A 24 21.57 -9.22 -16.16
N THR A 25 22.78 -9.73 -15.90
CA THR A 25 23.15 -10.30 -14.60
C THR A 25 23.98 -9.36 -13.73
N ASP A 26 24.72 -8.44 -14.35
CA ASP A 26 25.56 -7.45 -13.66
C ASP A 26 25.00 -6.05 -13.86
N TRP A 27 24.64 -5.38 -12.75
CA TRP A 27 24.02 -4.07 -12.75
C TRP A 27 24.85 -3.08 -11.92
N HIS A 28 24.92 -1.83 -12.40
CA HIS A 28 25.47 -0.71 -11.66
C HIS A 28 24.39 0.37 -11.53
N LEU A 29 24.00 0.65 -10.30
CA LEU A 29 23.01 1.65 -9.96
C LEU A 29 23.69 2.76 -9.16
N THR A 30 23.47 4.00 -9.55
CA THR A 30 23.95 5.17 -8.83
C THR A 30 22.76 5.86 -8.19
N VAL A 31 22.75 5.91 -6.87
CA VAL A 31 21.77 6.71 -6.10
C VAL A 31 22.35 8.10 -5.93
N GLY A 32 21.62 9.12 -6.36
CA GLY A 32 22.04 10.51 -6.32
C GLY A 32 20.87 11.46 -6.44
N ARG A 33 21.09 12.76 -6.26
CA ARG A 33 20.03 13.76 -6.39
C ARG A 33 19.91 14.28 -7.81
N THR A 34 18.65 14.38 -8.28
CA THR A 34 18.32 14.94 -9.60
C THR A 34 17.10 15.85 -9.45
N THR A 35 17.10 16.98 -10.12
CA THR A 35 15.93 17.84 -10.20
C THR A 35 14.89 17.19 -11.12
N VAL A 36 13.73 16.84 -10.57
CA VAL A 36 12.60 16.24 -11.26
C VAL A 36 11.41 17.18 -11.15
N THR A 37 10.73 17.41 -12.27
CA THR A 37 9.49 18.21 -12.31
C THR A 37 8.37 17.36 -12.91
N ILE A 38 7.29 17.19 -12.16
CA ILE A 38 6.07 16.51 -12.59
C ILE A 38 4.90 17.43 -12.26
N ASP A 39 4.08 17.78 -13.25
CA ASP A 39 2.90 18.64 -13.08
C ASP A 39 3.24 19.99 -12.39
N GLY A 40 4.35 20.60 -12.77
CA GLY A 40 4.83 21.86 -12.20
C GLY A 40 5.44 21.75 -10.79
N LYS A 41 5.30 20.61 -10.09
CA LYS A 41 5.90 20.33 -8.79
C LYS A 41 7.34 19.87 -8.98
N THR A 42 8.28 20.63 -8.44
CA THR A 42 9.72 20.38 -8.63
C THR A 42 10.38 19.98 -7.32
N LEU A 43 11.06 18.84 -7.35
CA LEU A 43 11.81 18.29 -6.22
C LEU A 43 13.25 17.99 -6.66
N ASN A 44 14.24 18.27 -5.79
CA ASN A 44 15.57 17.71 -5.92
C ASN A 44 15.59 16.31 -5.30
N ALA A 45 15.07 15.35 -6.07
CA ALA A 45 14.74 14.00 -5.63
C ALA A 45 15.96 13.08 -5.53
N PRO A 46 16.01 12.16 -4.55
CA PRO A 46 16.90 11.02 -4.63
C PRO A 46 16.41 10.10 -5.76
N THR A 47 17.29 9.76 -6.68
CA THR A 47 16.96 9.00 -7.89
C THR A 47 17.94 7.87 -8.11
N VAL A 48 17.54 6.85 -8.85
CA VAL A 48 18.44 5.83 -9.36
C VAL A 48 18.77 6.16 -10.82
N ASN A 49 20.07 6.29 -11.13
CA ASN A 49 20.58 6.63 -12.47
C ASN A 49 19.89 7.86 -13.09
N HIS A 50 19.61 8.88 -12.26
CA HIS A 50 19.03 10.18 -12.65
C HIS A 50 17.60 10.13 -13.21
N THR A 51 16.82 9.08 -12.92
CA THR A 51 15.43 8.95 -13.42
C THR A 51 14.45 8.62 -12.30
N VAL A 52 13.19 9.00 -12.48
CA VAL A 52 12.01 8.55 -11.71
C VAL A 52 10.98 8.06 -12.71
N PRO A 53 10.49 6.82 -12.60
CA PRO A 53 11.07 5.74 -11.83
C PRO A 53 12.52 5.46 -12.24
N GLY A 54 13.29 4.83 -11.36
CA GLY A 54 14.61 4.31 -11.67
C GLY A 54 14.57 3.25 -12.79
N PRO A 55 15.72 2.78 -13.29
CA PRO A 55 15.77 1.84 -14.41
C PRO A 55 15.03 0.54 -14.11
N MET A 56 14.34 0.02 -15.12
CA MET A 56 13.71 -1.30 -15.07
C MET A 56 14.80 -2.38 -15.04
N LEU A 57 14.79 -3.19 -13.99
CA LEU A 57 15.67 -4.33 -13.85
C LEU A 57 14.97 -5.58 -14.43
N ARG A 58 15.61 -6.28 -15.34
CA ARG A 58 15.07 -7.52 -15.91
C ARG A 58 16.04 -8.68 -15.65
N PHE A 59 15.53 -9.69 -14.98
CA PHE A 59 16.25 -10.90 -14.59
C PHE A 59 15.61 -12.14 -15.21
N LYS A 60 16.26 -13.27 -15.04
CA LYS A 60 15.71 -14.57 -15.38
C LYS A 60 15.77 -15.50 -14.17
N GLU A 61 14.71 -16.23 -13.94
CA GLU A 61 14.64 -17.26 -12.90
C GLU A 61 15.76 -18.29 -13.07
N GLY A 62 16.45 -18.63 -11.97
CA GLY A 62 17.59 -19.54 -11.93
C GLY A 62 18.95 -18.87 -12.12
N GLU A 63 19.01 -17.60 -12.54
CA GLU A 63 20.28 -16.85 -12.63
C GLU A 63 20.73 -16.35 -11.25
N THR A 64 22.03 -16.14 -11.11
CA THR A 64 22.60 -15.37 -9.99
C THR A 64 22.94 -13.99 -10.49
N ILE A 65 22.38 -12.97 -9.84
CA ILE A 65 22.60 -11.57 -10.21
C ILE A 65 23.57 -10.89 -9.26
N SER A 66 24.19 -9.82 -9.73
CA SER A 66 25.08 -8.94 -9.00
C SER A 66 24.66 -7.48 -9.26
N ILE A 67 24.29 -6.74 -8.23
CA ILE A 67 23.85 -5.35 -8.35
C ILE A 67 24.72 -4.50 -7.42
N THR A 68 25.59 -3.69 -8.01
CA THR A 68 26.38 -2.71 -7.25
C THR A 68 25.65 -1.40 -7.19
N VAL A 69 25.31 -0.95 -5.98
CA VAL A 69 24.66 0.33 -5.70
C VAL A 69 25.70 1.27 -5.13
N SER A 70 25.92 2.40 -5.79
CA SER A 70 26.82 3.47 -5.33
C SER A 70 26.01 4.65 -4.80
N ASN A 71 26.29 5.08 -3.58
CA ASN A 71 25.62 6.20 -2.92
C ASN A 71 26.39 7.49 -3.14
N THR A 72 25.83 8.44 -3.89
CA THR A 72 26.38 9.80 -4.06
C THR A 72 25.58 10.85 -3.28
N LEU A 73 24.60 10.43 -2.46
CA LEU A 73 23.90 11.34 -1.54
C LEU A 73 24.80 11.74 -0.39
N SER A 74 24.41 12.80 0.32
CA SER A 74 25.04 13.22 1.59
C SER A 74 24.48 12.49 2.82
N GLU A 75 23.59 11.52 2.60
CA GLU A 75 22.89 10.73 3.62
C GLU A 75 22.96 9.24 3.26
N GLU A 76 22.70 8.38 4.24
CA GLU A 76 22.60 6.93 4.03
C GLU A 76 21.46 6.60 3.07
N THR A 77 21.65 5.56 2.27
CA THR A 77 20.62 4.99 1.38
C THR A 77 20.62 3.48 1.45
N SER A 78 19.58 2.87 0.90
CA SER A 78 19.44 1.43 0.76
C SER A 78 18.56 1.09 -0.43
N ILE A 79 18.62 -0.14 -0.91
CA ILE A 79 17.66 -0.69 -1.87
C ILE A 79 17.11 -2.00 -1.31
N HIS A 80 15.81 -2.02 -1.11
CA HIS A 80 15.05 -3.23 -0.82
C HIS A 80 14.46 -3.80 -2.12
N TRP A 81 14.51 -5.12 -2.25
CA TRP A 81 14.01 -5.87 -3.40
C TRP A 81 12.61 -6.41 -3.07
N HIS A 82 11.61 -5.55 -3.20
CA HIS A 82 10.27 -5.83 -2.70
C HIS A 82 9.65 -7.08 -3.34
N GLY A 83 9.27 -8.03 -2.49
CA GLY A 83 8.66 -9.30 -2.90
C GLY A 83 9.65 -10.38 -3.34
N LEU A 84 10.97 -10.09 -3.38
CA LEU A 84 11.98 -11.08 -3.71
C LEU A 84 12.38 -11.92 -2.49
N ARG A 85 12.57 -13.21 -2.71
CA ARG A 85 13.10 -14.16 -1.71
C ARG A 85 14.62 -14.21 -1.83
N VAL A 86 15.27 -13.42 -1.01
CA VAL A 86 16.73 -13.23 -0.98
C VAL A 86 17.30 -13.67 0.38
N PRO A 87 18.62 -13.92 0.52
CA PRO A 87 19.24 -14.04 1.84
C PRO A 87 19.04 -12.76 2.65
N ALA A 88 18.79 -12.87 3.97
CA ALA A 88 18.49 -11.73 4.82
C ALA A 88 19.51 -10.58 4.74
N CYS A 89 20.81 -10.89 4.61
CA CYS A 89 21.86 -9.88 4.44
C CYS A 89 21.81 -9.13 3.08
N MET A 90 20.95 -9.59 2.15
CA MET A 90 20.73 -8.97 0.82
C MET A 90 19.34 -8.29 0.73
N ASP A 91 18.56 -8.29 1.80
CA ASP A 91 17.20 -7.71 1.84
C ASP A 91 17.19 -6.18 1.75
N GLY A 92 18.26 -5.53 2.19
CA GLY A 92 18.47 -4.10 2.03
C GLY A 92 17.76 -3.22 3.05
N VAL A 93 17.35 -3.76 4.21
CA VAL A 93 16.74 -2.98 5.30
C VAL A 93 17.79 -2.61 6.35
N PRO A 94 18.17 -1.31 6.48
CA PRO A 94 19.16 -0.88 7.45
C PRO A 94 18.75 -1.20 8.90
N GLY A 95 19.73 -1.59 9.71
CA GLY A 95 19.52 -1.89 11.13
C GLY A 95 18.99 -3.29 11.46
N LEU A 96 18.65 -4.11 10.43
CA LEU A 96 18.29 -5.52 10.62
C LEU A 96 19.48 -6.44 10.25
N SER A 97 19.57 -6.86 9.02
CA SER A 97 20.67 -7.71 8.53
C SER A 97 21.63 -6.98 7.59
N PHE A 98 21.52 -5.67 7.51
CA PHE A 98 22.22 -4.79 6.59
C PHE A 98 22.52 -3.45 7.29
N HIS A 99 23.67 -2.82 6.97
CA HIS A 99 24.10 -1.58 7.64
C HIS A 99 23.74 -0.30 6.88
N GLY A 100 23.06 -0.41 5.73
CA GLY A 100 22.87 0.72 4.83
C GLY A 100 24.11 0.97 3.96
N ILE A 101 24.01 1.94 3.06
CA ILE A 101 25.09 2.38 2.17
C ILE A 101 25.40 3.84 2.56
N ALA A 102 26.53 4.05 3.24
CA ALA A 102 26.93 5.38 3.70
C ALA A 102 27.26 6.33 2.53
N PRO A 103 27.27 7.66 2.75
CA PRO A 103 27.67 8.64 1.74
C PRO A 103 29.03 8.33 1.12
N GLY A 104 29.09 8.26 -0.22
CA GLY A 104 30.30 7.97 -0.98
C GLY A 104 30.70 6.49 -1.04
N GLU A 105 29.95 5.60 -0.39
CA GLU A 105 30.19 4.16 -0.40
C GLU A 105 29.39 3.43 -1.48
N SER A 106 29.72 2.16 -1.67
CA SER A 106 29.00 1.25 -2.56
C SER A 106 28.78 -0.10 -1.87
N PHE A 107 27.66 -0.74 -2.15
CA PHE A 107 27.35 -2.08 -1.70
C PHE A 107 26.96 -2.95 -2.90
N THR A 108 27.43 -4.21 -2.92
CA THR A 108 27.09 -5.17 -3.98
C THR A 108 26.14 -6.23 -3.43
N TYR A 109 24.90 -6.18 -3.86
CA TYR A 109 23.92 -7.21 -3.64
C TYR A 109 24.19 -8.37 -4.60
N ARG A 110 24.26 -9.60 -4.07
CA ARG A 110 24.47 -10.79 -4.86
C ARG A 110 23.63 -11.94 -4.35
N PHE A 111 22.68 -12.41 -5.17
CA PHE A 111 21.77 -13.49 -4.80
C PHE A 111 21.23 -14.24 -6.02
N PRO A 112 20.82 -15.53 -5.83
CA PRO A 112 20.13 -16.28 -6.87
C PRO A 112 18.68 -15.82 -6.99
N ILE A 113 18.16 -15.76 -8.21
CA ILE A 113 16.75 -15.51 -8.50
C ILE A 113 15.98 -16.83 -8.39
N LYS A 114 15.16 -16.98 -7.35
CA LYS A 114 14.42 -18.20 -7.01
C LYS A 114 12.97 -18.21 -7.53
N GLN A 115 12.55 -17.16 -8.26
CA GLN A 115 11.15 -16.88 -8.61
C GLN A 115 11.06 -16.10 -9.91
N ASN A 116 9.86 -16.04 -10.49
CA ASN A 116 9.56 -15.20 -11.65
C ASN A 116 8.35 -14.30 -11.35
N GLY A 117 8.09 -13.31 -12.23
CA GLY A 117 6.93 -12.41 -12.11
C GLY A 117 7.28 -10.93 -12.08
N THR A 118 6.35 -10.13 -11.58
CA THR A 118 6.42 -8.68 -11.49
C THR A 118 6.68 -8.27 -10.05
N TYR A 119 7.72 -7.46 -9.85
CA TYR A 119 8.20 -6.97 -8.57
C TYR A 119 8.69 -5.53 -8.74
N TRP A 120 9.23 -4.93 -7.67
CA TRP A 120 9.81 -3.61 -7.71
C TRP A 120 10.90 -3.44 -6.66
N TYR A 121 11.61 -2.32 -6.70
CA TYR A 121 12.61 -1.96 -5.70
C TYR A 121 12.38 -0.54 -5.20
N HIS A 122 12.72 -0.29 -3.95
CA HIS A 122 12.62 1.03 -3.33
C HIS A 122 13.63 1.19 -2.19
N SER A 123 13.79 2.42 -1.73
CA SER A 123 14.63 2.69 -0.55
C SER A 123 13.89 2.36 0.75
N HIS A 124 14.61 1.80 1.70
CA HIS A 124 14.18 1.66 3.09
C HIS A 124 14.90 2.65 4.04
N SER A 125 15.44 3.75 3.49
CA SER A 125 16.18 4.78 4.23
C SER A 125 15.51 6.15 4.10
N ASN A 126 15.39 6.88 5.21
CA ASN A 126 15.11 8.33 5.24
C ASN A 126 13.88 8.78 4.40
N MET A 127 12.84 7.98 4.28
CA MET A 127 11.65 8.25 3.44
C MET A 127 12.00 8.61 1.98
N GLN A 128 13.10 8.09 1.46
CA GLN A 128 13.55 8.33 0.08
C GLN A 128 12.58 7.71 -0.94
N GLU A 129 11.84 6.66 -0.55
CA GLU A 129 10.75 6.08 -1.33
C GLU A 129 9.71 7.15 -1.71
N ALA A 130 9.20 7.93 -0.74
CA ALA A 130 8.24 9.00 -0.98
C ALA A 130 8.78 10.12 -1.88
N GLN A 131 10.09 10.20 -2.03
CA GLN A 131 10.75 11.20 -2.87
C GLN A 131 11.09 10.68 -4.28
N GLY A 132 10.75 9.41 -4.60
CA GLY A 132 10.90 8.83 -5.93
C GLY A 132 12.04 7.83 -6.11
N LEU A 133 12.67 7.35 -5.02
CA LEU A 133 13.68 6.28 -5.10
C LEU A 133 12.99 4.91 -5.21
N ILE A 134 12.44 4.64 -6.38
CA ILE A 134 11.63 3.46 -6.75
C ILE A 134 11.98 3.00 -8.15
N GLY A 135 11.74 1.73 -8.47
CA GLY A 135 11.84 1.23 -9.85
C GLY A 135 11.33 -0.21 -10.01
N PRO A 136 10.94 -0.61 -11.22
CA PRO A 136 10.34 -1.92 -11.47
C PRO A 136 11.37 -3.04 -11.64
N ILE A 137 10.97 -4.26 -11.25
CA ILE A 137 11.71 -5.50 -11.49
C ILE A 137 10.81 -6.47 -12.25
N ILE A 138 11.31 -7.02 -13.34
CA ILE A 138 10.67 -8.09 -14.09
C ILE A 138 11.57 -9.30 -14.09
N ILE A 139 11.03 -10.44 -13.73
CA ILE A 139 11.76 -11.71 -13.73
C ILE A 139 11.08 -12.67 -14.70
N ASP A 140 11.81 -13.01 -15.76
CA ASP A 140 11.35 -13.98 -16.75
C ASP A 140 11.36 -15.40 -16.16
N PRO A 141 10.36 -16.24 -16.47
CA PRO A 141 10.34 -17.61 -15.99
C PRO A 141 11.45 -18.45 -16.63
N ALA A 142 11.92 -19.48 -15.90
CA ALA A 142 12.86 -20.47 -16.42
C ALA A 142 12.23 -21.37 -17.49
N THR A 143 10.93 -21.57 -17.40
CA THR A 143 10.09 -22.37 -18.33
C THR A 143 9.35 -21.45 -19.30
N PRO A 144 8.80 -21.99 -20.40
CA PRO A 144 7.96 -21.18 -21.29
C PRO A 144 6.82 -20.50 -20.55
N GLU A 145 6.58 -19.22 -20.89
CA GLU A 145 5.53 -18.40 -20.31
C GLU A 145 4.14 -19.03 -20.51
N PRO A 146 3.37 -19.33 -19.43
CA PRO A 146 2.06 -19.97 -19.55
C PRO A 146 1.01 -19.05 -20.20
N ASN A 147 1.18 -17.73 -20.10
CA ASN A 147 0.29 -16.72 -20.66
C ASN A 147 1.04 -15.84 -21.68
N PRO A 148 1.39 -16.35 -22.87
CA PRO A 148 2.14 -15.58 -23.86
C PRO A 148 1.37 -14.35 -24.31
N CYS A 149 2.08 -13.26 -24.55
CA CYS A 149 1.53 -11.99 -25.00
C CYS A 149 2.36 -11.42 -26.16
N ASP A 150 1.72 -10.58 -27.00
CA ASP A 150 2.37 -9.91 -28.11
C ASP A 150 3.09 -8.63 -27.65
N ARG A 151 2.60 -8.05 -26.56
CA ARG A 151 3.19 -6.87 -25.88
C ARG A 151 3.14 -7.01 -24.39
N ASP A 152 4.14 -6.44 -23.74
CA ASP A 152 4.30 -6.48 -22.29
C ASP A 152 4.71 -5.09 -21.79
N TYR A 153 3.88 -4.48 -20.93
CA TYR A 153 4.07 -3.14 -20.40
C TYR A 153 4.06 -3.15 -18.88
N VAL A 154 4.99 -2.42 -18.28
CA VAL A 154 4.97 -2.12 -16.85
C VAL A 154 4.27 -0.79 -16.62
N ILE A 155 3.35 -0.78 -15.66
CA ILE A 155 2.56 0.36 -15.24
C ILE A 155 2.82 0.58 -13.75
N MET A 156 3.74 1.48 -13.42
CA MET A 156 3.95 1.93 -12.05
C MET A 156 2.96 3.05 -11.73
N LEU A 157 2.02 2.77 -10.84
CA LEU A 157 1.17 3.79 -10.24
C LEU A 157 1.93 4.44 -9.10
N GLY A 158 1.83 5.75 -8.98
CA GLY A 158 2.56 6.49 -7.96
C GLY A 158 1.94 7.85 -7.70
N GLU A 159 2.55 8.56 -6.79
CA GLU A 159 2.18 9.91 -6.37
C GLU A 159 3.41 10.81 -6.36
N TRP A 160 3.21 12.09 -6.60
CA TRP A 160 4.27 13.09 -6.64
C TRP A 160 3.87 14.36 -5.92
N THR A 161 4.75 14.88 -5.09
CA THR A 161 4.58 16.15 -4.38
C THR A 161 5.91 16.85 -4.20
N ASP A 162 5.90 18.17 -4.06
CA ASP A 162 7.04 18.98 -3.65
C ASP A 162 7.06 19.28 -2.13
N VAL A 163 6.03 18.81 -1.40
CA VAL A 163 6.00 18.87 0.06
C VAL A 163 6.91 17.79 0.65
N SER A 164 7.78 18.17 1.57
CA SER A 164 8.71 17.20 2.17
C SER A 164 8.00 16.18 3.05
N PRO A 165 8.46 14.91 3.09
CA PRO A 165 7.88 13.88 3.98
C PRO A 165 7.85 14.31 5.45
N ALA A 166 8.87 15.02 5.93
CA ALA A 166 8.93 15.52 7.30
C ALA A 166 7.83 16.57 7.59
N GLU A 167 7.52 17.43 6.62
CA GLU A 167 6.44 18.40 6.71
C GLU A 167 5.07 17.69 6.71
N ILE A 168 4.89 16.69 5.85
CA ILE A 168 3.66 15.88 5.83
C ILE A 168 3.42 15.23 7.19
N VAL A 169 4.43 14.56 7.75
CA VAL A 169 4.34 13.95 9.10
C VAL A 169 4.06 15.00 10.18
N SER A 170 4.72 16.17 10.10
CA SER A 170 4.48 17.24 11.07
C SER A 170 3.04 17.75 11.04
N ASN A 171 2.49 17.93 9.85
CA ASN A 171 1.11 18.37 9.67
C ASN A 171 0.09 17.34 10.19
N MET A 172 0.29 16.05 9.88
CA MET A 172 -0.58 14.97 10.36
C MET A 172 -0.48 14.78 11.88
N LYS A 173 0.69 14.99 12.50
CA LYS A 173 0.82 15.00 13.97
C LYS A 173 0.17 16.20 14.64
N MET A 174 0.02 17.30 13.93
CA MET A 174 -0.67 18.48 14.41
C MET A 174 -2.19 18.33 14.28
N GLN A 175 -2.65 17.69 13.21
CA GLN A 175 -4.05 17.45 12.89
C GLN A 175 -4.13 16.22 11.96
N ASP A 176 -4.71 15.13 12.40
CA ASP A 176 -4.78 13.85 11.69
C ASP A 176 -5.46 13.96 10.32
N ASP A 177 -6.54 14.70 10.21
CA ASP A 177 -7.27 14.96 8.98
C ASP A 177 -6.81 16.24 8.23
N TYR A 178 -5.56 16.68 8.42
CA TYR A 178 -5.00 17.89 7.83
C TYR A 178 -5.14 17.94 6.30
N TYR A 179 -4.99 16.82 5.62
CA TYR A 179 -5.15 16.73 4.17
C TYR A 179 -6.55 16.28 3.72
N ASN A 180 -7.49 16.11 4.64
CA ASN A 180 -8.88 15.80 4.34
C ASN A 180 -9.71 17.09 4.19
N PHE A 181 -9.65 17.71 2.99
CA PHE A 181 -10.39 18.95 2.70
C PHE A 181 -11.91 18.75 2.49
N ARG A 182 -12.42 17.55 2.64
CA ARG A 182 -13.84 17.22 2.52
C ARG A 182 -14.46 16.81 3.85
N GLN A 183 -14.01 17.43 4.93
CA GLN A 183 -14.57 17.24 6.27
C GLN A 183 -16.07 17.52 6.30
N ARG A 184 -16.78 16.85 7.21
CA ARG A 184 -18.20 17.06 7.45
C ARG A 184 -18.42 18.43 8.05
N SER A 185 -18.93 19.38 7.26
CA SER A 185 -19.32 20.73 7.70
C SER A 185 -20.83 20.85 7.91
N THR A 186 -21.29 21.96 8.52
CA THR A 186 -22.72 22.27 8.59
C THR A 186 -23.36 22.37 7.21
N ALA A 187 -22.62 22.83 6.21
CA ALA A 187 -23.08 22.92 4.82
C ALA A 187 -23.32 21.56 4.17
N SER A 188 -22.62 20.50 4.60
CA SER A 188 -22.80 19.13 4.07
C SER A 188 -23.95 18.36 4.75
N LEU A 189 -24.56 18.91 5.82
CA LEU A 189 -25.63 18.24 6.57
C LEU A 189 -26.88 17.93 5.74
N PRO A 190 -27.38 18.81 4.84
CA PRO A 190 -28.53 18.48 4.01
C PRO A 190 -28.32 17.28 3.10
N ALA A 191 -27.17 17.21 2.41
CA ALA A 191 -26.82 16.09 1.54
C ALA A 191 -26.65 14.79 2.33
N GLN A 192 -25.98 14.86 3.49
CA GLN A 192 -25.85 13.71 4.39
C GLN A 192 -27.21 13.25 4.93
N SER A 193 -28.12 14.17 5.26
CA SER A 193 -29.47 13.84 5.73
C SER A 193 -30.29 13.08 4.69
N GLN A 194 -30.11 13.41 3.39
CA GLN A 194 -30.75 12.64 2.31
C GLN A 194 -30.18 11.21 2.23
N HIS A 195 -28.87 11.09 2.38
CA HIS A 195 -28.19 9.79 2.33
C HIS A 195 -28.55 8.92 3.55
N ASP A 196 -28.55 9.47 4.75
CA ASP A 196 -28.71 8.75 6.01
C ASP A 196 -30.20 8.55 6.40
N GLY A 197 -31.13 8.91 5.54
CA GLY A 197 -32.57 8.74 5.77
C GLY A 197 -33.18 9.75 6.75
N GLY A 198 -32.53 10.89 6.97
CA GLY A 198 -33.07 12.02 7.76
C GLY A 198 -32.02 12.79 8.55
N VAL A 199 -32.43 13.95 9.07
CA VAL A 199 -31.54 14.83 9.85
C VAL A 199 -31.09 14.18 11.17
N ILE A 200 -31.97 13.45 11.85
CA ILE A 200 -31.66 12.82 13.15
C ILE A 200 -30.61 11.69 12.97
N PRO A 201 -30.75 10.74 12.03
CA PRO A 201 -29.69 9.78 11.75
C PRO A 201 -28.35 10.43 11.39
N ALA A 202 -28.35 11.46 10.55
CA ALA A 202 -27.14 12.18 10.16
C ALA A 202 -26.45 12.86 11.37
N LEU A 203 -27.22 13.49 12.26
CA LEU A 203 -26.66 14.07 13.49
C LEU A 203 -26.13 13.02 14.46
N LYS A 204 -26.82 11.88 14.61
CA LYS A 204 -26.33 10.77 15.42
C LYS A 204 -25.01 10.23 14.88
N SER A 205 -24.92 9.99 13.57
CA SER A 205 -23.68 9.58 12.92
C SER A 205 -22.54 10.56 13.22
N ARG A 206 -22.76 11.87 13.07
CA ARG A 206 -21.76 12.89 13.40
C ARG A 206 -21.31 12.85 14.85
N LEU A 207 -22.25 12.73 15.78
CA LEU A 207 -21.94 12.67 17.21
C LEU A 207 -21.12 11.41 17.56
N MET A 208 -21.43 10.26 16.93
CA MET A 208 -20.68 9.02 17.14
C MET A 208 -19.24 9.16 16.68
N TRP A 209 -19.01 9.61 15.44
CA TRP A 209 -17.67 9.84 14.91
C TRP A 209 -16.88 10.88 15.71
N SER A 210 -17.53 11.98 16.09
CA SER A 210 -16.92 13.01 16.94
C SER A 210 -16.56 12.48 18.34
N GLY A 211 -17.39 11.59 18.91
CA GLY A 211 -17.09 10.95 20.20
C GLY A 211 -15.90 10.01 20.19
N MET A 212 -15.52 9.52 19.00
CA MET A 212 -14.31 8.71 18.77
C MET A 212 -13.09 9.55 18.37
N ASN A 213 -13.24 10.87 18.22
CA ASN A 213 -12.22 11.76 17.63
C ASN A 213 -11.76 11.28 16.25
N MET A 214 -12.71 10.88 15.41
CA MET A 214 -12.44 10.36 14.04
C MET A 214 -13.39 10.99 13.03
N SER A 215 -13.04 10.97 11.76
CA SER A 215 -13.84 11.46 10.65
C SER A 215 -14.21 10.35 9.68
N ALA A 216 -15.50 10.09 9.48
CA ALA A 216 -15.97 9.10 8.50
C ALA A 216 -15.57 9.42 7.04
N THR A 217 -15.13 10.63 6.76
CA THR A 217 -14.68 11.07 5.44
C THR A 217 -13.17 11.06 5.29
N ASP A 218 -12.46 10.64 6.32
CA ASP A 218 -11.02 10.44 6.30
C ASP A 218 -10.72 9.03 5.78
N ILE A 219 -10.52 8.94 4.48
CA ILE A 219 -10.32 7.67 3.76
C ILE A 219 -8.84 7.41 3.54
N SER A 220 -8.08 8.48 3.29
CA SER A 220 -6.64 8.44 3.02
C SER A 220 -5.99 9.61 3.72
N ASP A 221 -4.99 9.35 4.54
CA ASP A 221 -4.30 10.36 5.37
C ASP A 221 -3.74 11.51 4.55
N VAL A 222 -3.22 11.19 3.36
CA VAL A 222 -2.68 12.18 2.41
C VAL A 222 -3.39 12.02 1.07
N SER A 223 -3.88 13.12 0.53
CA SER A 223 -4.79 13.11 -0.60
C SER A 223 -4.25 13.87 -1.83
N GLY A 224 -4.99 13.81 -2.94
CA GLY A 224 -4.72 14.55 -4.17
C GLY A 224 -4.72 16.08 -4.01
N VAL A 225 -4.91 16.60 -2.81
CA VAL A 225 -4.73 18.03 -2.52
C VAL A 225 -3.26 18.44 -2.65
N ILE A 226 -2.35 17.55 -2.23
CA ILE A 226 -0.91 17.78 -2.42
C ILE A 226 -0.28 16.81 -3.41
N TYR A 227 -0.90 15.65 -3.65
CA TYR A 227 -0.39 14.66 -4.59
C TYR A 227 -0.87 14.92 -6.02
N THR A 228 0.03 14.77 -6.98
CA THR A 228 -0.27 14.47 -8.38
C THR A 228 -0.10 12.98 -8.58
N TYR A 229 -1.19 12.27 -8.90
CA TYR A 229 -1.13 10.84 -9.17
C TYR A 229 -0.55 10.58 -10.55
N THR A 230 0.34 9.60 -10.66
CA THR A 230 1.12 9.39 -11.87
C THR A 230 1.05 7.94 -12.36
N MET A 231 1.27 7.77 -13.65
CA MET A 231 1.49 6.47 -14.29
C MET A 231 2.88 6.50 -14.95
N ASN A 232 3.82 5.70 -14.43
CA ASN A 232 5.24 5.75 -14.82
C ASN A 232 5.85 7.16 -14.70
N ALA A 233 5.55 7.86 -13.60
CA ALA A 233 5.94 9.25 -13.32
C ALA A 233 5.42 10.28 -14.36
N ILE A 234 4.40 9.94 -15.12
CA ILE A 234 3.73 10.84 -16.07
C ILE A 234 2.42 11.30 -15.45
N ALA A 235 2.24 12.63 -15.36
CA ALA A 235 1.02 13.25 -14.85
C ALA A 235 -0.19 13.05 -15.79
N PRO A 236 -1.43 13.13 -15.28
CA PRO A 236 -2.65 12.89 -16.07
C PRO A 236 -2.81 13.80 -17.29
N ASP A 237 -2.39 15.07 -17.21
CA ASP A 237 -2.48 16.02 -18.33
C ASP A 237 -1.71 15.54 -19.57
N THR A 238 -0.54 14.96 -19.35
CA THR A 238 0.24 14.32 -20.41
C THR A 238 -0.29 12.94 -20.73
N GLY A 239 -0.55 12.12 -19.70
CA GLY A 239 -1.00 10.74 -19.77
C GLY A 239 0.02 9.78 -20.40
N TRP A 240 0.13 8.59 -19.83
CA TRP A 240 0.96 7.53 -20.39
C TRP A 240 0.35 6.96 -21.68
N GLU A 241 1.18 6.49 -22.62
CA GLU A 241 0.73 5.84 -23.86
C GLU A 241 1.35 4.46 -24.04
N GLY A 242 0.51 3.44 -24.27
CA GLY A 242 0.89 2.12 -24.75
C GLY A 242 0.31 1.85 -26.14
N LEU A 243 1.17 1.46 -27.09
CA LEU A 243 0.75 1.16 -28.46
C LEU A 243 0.27 -0.28 -28.60
N PHE A 244 -0.77 -0.51 -29.40
CA PHE A 244 -1.22 -1.86 -29.75
C PHE A 244 -1.68 -1.96 -31.22
N ARG A 245 -1.89 -3.19 -31.69
CA ARG A 245 -2.64 -3.51 -32.89
C ARG A 245 -3.87 -4.31 -32.51
N ALA A 246 -4.99 -4.09 -33.19
CA ALA A 246 -6.21 -4.84 -32.92
C ALA A 246 -5.96 -6.36 -32.99
N GLY A 247 -6.44 -7.08 -31.98
CA GLY A 247 -6.26 -8.51 -31.81
C GLY A 247 -5.02 -8.93 -31.03
N GLU A 248 -4.04 -8.05 -30.81
CA GLU A 248 -2.87 -8.36 -29.98
C GLU A 248 -3.29 -8.61 -28.52
N ARG A 249 -2.67 -9.61 -27.90
CA ARG A 249 -2.73 -9.87 -26.46
C ARG A 249 -1.68 -9.02 -25.76
N ILE A 250 -2.10 -8.17 -24.85
CA ILE A 250 -1.24 -7.23 -24.15
C ILE A 250 -1.23 -7.59 -22.69
N ARG A 251 -0.05 -7.79 -22.11
CA ARG A 251 0.13 -7.86 -20.66
C ARG A 251 0.38 -6.46 -20.13
N LEU A 252 -0.38 -6.09 -19.12
CA LEU A 252 -0.16 -4.89 -18.31
C LEU A 252 0.24 -5.36 -16.90
N ARG A 253 1.44 -4.99 -16.47
CA ARG A 253 2.00 -5.32 -15.17
C ARG A 253 1.86 -4.10 -14.28
N PHE A 254 0.79 -4.07 -13.49
CA PHE A 254 0.55 -3.00 -12.54
C PHE A 254 1.38 -3.20 -11.28
N ILE A 255 2.04 -2.14 -10.85
CA ILE A 255 2.79 -2.03 -9.60
C ILE A 255 2.27 -0.77 -8.91
N ASN A 256 1.74 -0.88 -7.71
CA ASN A 256 1.44 0.31 -6.92
C ASN A 256 2.68 0.70 -6.10
N SER A 257 3.41 1.67 -6.58
CA SER A 257 4.60 2.23 -5.96
C SER A 257 4.35 3.58 -5.27
N ALA A 258 3.08 3.91 -5.02
CA ALA A 258 2.71 5.02 -4.15
C ALA A 258 3.12 4.72 -2.71
N THR A 259 3.23 5.74 -1.87
CA THR A 259 3.57 5.56 -0.47
C THR A 259 2.36 5.59 0.45
N MET A 260 1.26 6.23 0.02
CA MET A 260 0.04 6.37 0.83
C MET A 260 -1.24 6.04 0.07
N THR A 261 -1.21 5.96 -1.27
CA THR A 261 -2.43 5.91 -2.08
C THR A 261 -2.76 4.49 -2.57
N LEU A 262 -3.94 4.01 -2.25
CA LEU A 262 -4.56 2.86 -2.91
C LEU A 262 -5.27 3.35 -4.17
N PHE A 263 -5.23 2.55 -5.25
CA PHE A 263 -5.88 2.89 -6.52
C PHE A 263 -6.94 1.88 -6.92
N ASP A 264 -8.05 2.37 -7.47
CA ASP A 264 -9.05 1.57 -8.17
C ASP A 264 -8.82 1.71 -9.68
N VAL A 265 -8.45 0.59 -10.32
CA VAL A 265 -7.98 0.54 -11.70
C VAL A 265 -9.03 -0.06 -12.60
N ARG A 266 -9.38 0.64 -13.69
CA ARG A 266 -10.29 0.14 -14.74
C ARG A 266 -9.90 0.61 -16.13
N ILE A 267 -10.34 -0.14 -17.14
CA ILE A 267 -10.20 0.22 -18.56
C ILE A 267 -11.60 0.18 -19.18
N PRO A 268 -12.35 1.29 -19.20
CA PRO A 268 -13.72 1.29 -19.70
C PRO A 268 -13.83 0.72 -21.13
N GLY A 269 -14.73 -0.26 -21.29
CA GLY A 269 -14.97 -0.92 -22.58
C GLY A 269 -13.95 -2.00 -22.97
N LEU A 270 -13.02 -2.35 -22.09
CA LEU A 270 -12.05 -3.42 -22.32
C LEU A 270 -11.94 -4.32 -21.09
N GLU A 271 -12.32 -5.60 -21.24
CA GLU A 271 -12.19 -6.60 -20.19
C GLU A 271 -10.72 -6.85 -19.83
N MET A 272 -10.44 -6.93 -18.55
CA MET A 272 -9.15 -7.32 -18.01
C MET A 272 -9.22 -8.75 -17.48
N THR A 273 -8.19 -9.57 -17.70
CA THR A 273 -8.06 -10.89 -17.12
C THR A 273 -6.83 -10.92 -16.22
N VAL A 274 -7.03 -11.02 -14.91
CA VAL A 274 -5.92 -11.17 -13.93
C VAL A 274 -5.30 -12.55 -14.08
N ILE A 275 -3.98 -12.60 -14.21
CA ILE A 275 -3.21 -13.84 -14.40
C ILE A 275 -2.12 -14.04 -13.34
N ALA A 276 -1.75 -12.99 -12.61
CA ALA A 276 -0.83 -13.07 -11.48
C ALA A 276 -1.14 -11.98 -10.45
N ALA A 277 -0.87 -12.29 -9.19
CA ALA A 277 -0.92 -11.38 -8.06
C ALA A 277 0.41 -11.48 -7.31
N ASP A 278 1.06 -10.36 -7.02
CA ASP A 278 2.35 -10.28 -6.33
C ASP A 278 3.40 -11.22 -6.94
N GLY A 279 3.51 -11.18 -8.27
CA GLY A 279 4.43 -12.02 -9.05
C GLY A 279 4.04 -13.50 -9.15
N ASN A 280 3.07 -13.98 -8.37
CA ASN A 280 2.68 -15.39 -8.36
C ASN A 280 1.49 -15.64 -9.31
N PRO A 281 1.57 -16.66 -10.18
CA PRO A 281 0.50 -17.00 -11.10
C PRO A 281 -0.77 -17.44 -10.39
N VAL A 282 -1.93 -16.92 -10.84
CA VAL A 282 -3.25 -17.32 -10.40
C VAL A 282 -4.08 -17.89 -11.57
N GLU A 283 -5.15 -18.61 -11.27
CA GLU A 283 -6.12 -18.97 -12.29
C GLU A 283 -6.70 -17.70 -12.91
N PRO A 284 -6.86 -17.63 -14.25
CA PRO A 284 -7.31 -16.42 -14.92
C PRO A 284 -8.69 -15.95 -14.42
N VAL A 285 -8.77 -14.69 -13.98
CA VAL A 285 -10.00 -14.08 -13.44
C VAL A 285 -10.41 -12.91 -14.33
N PRO A 286 -11.55 -12.99 -15.08
CA PRO A 286 -12.04 -11.86 -15.86
C PRO A 286 -12.73 -10.82 -14.96
N ILE A 287 -12.33 -9.57 -15.08
CA ILE A 287 -12.78 -8.45 -14.27
C ILE A 287 -12.98 -7.19 -15.10
N ASP A 288 -13.67 -6.20 -14.53
CA ASP A 288 -13.83 -4.85 -15.07
C ASP A 288 -13.01 -3.82 -14.28
N GLU A 289 -12.70 -4.11 -13.00
CA GLU A 289 -11.99 -3.21 -12.08
C GLU A 289 -11.29 -4.01 -10.97
N PHE A 290 -10.23 -3.43 -10.42
CA PHE A 290 -9.57 -3.95 -9.22
C PHE A 290 -9.02 -2.83 -8.37
N ARG A 291 -9.05 -2.99 -7.04
CA ARG A 291 -8.25 -2.20 -6.09
C ARG A 291 -6.85 -2.77 -6.03
N ILE A 292 -5.85 -1.90 -6.01
CA ILE A 292 -4.46 -2.26 -5.80
C ILE A 292 -3.90 -1.45 -4.62
N GLY A 293 -3.53 -2.15 -3.56
CA GLY A 293 -2.89 -1.57 -2.37
C GLY A 293 -1.47 -1.12 -2.64
N VAL A 294 -0.96 -0.26 -1.77
CA VAL A 294 0.45 0.12 -1.82
C VAL A 294 1.31 -1.13 -1.77
N ALA A 295 2.30 -1.21 -2.63
CA ALA A 295 3.24 -2.31 -2.83
C ALA A 295 2.69 -3.59 -3.46
N GLU A 296 1.37 -3.74 -3.69
CA GLU A 296 0.86 -4.88 -4.45
C GLU A 296 1.22 -4.81 -5.93
N THR A 297 1.23 -5.98 -6.58
CA THR A 297 1.35 -6.09 -8.05
C THR A 297 0.27 -6.99 -8.63
N TYR A 298 -0.26 -6.61 -9.81
CA TYR A 298 -1.17 -7.43 -10.59
C TYR A 298 -0.77 -7.46 -12.05
N ASP A 299 -0.66 -8.67 -12.62
CA ASP A 299 -0.51 -8.83 -14.07
C ASP A 299 -1.87 -9.12 -14.68
N VAL A 300 -2.27 -8.31 -15.66
CA VAL A 300 -3.53 -8.51 -16.39
C VAL A 300 -3.28 -8.64 -17.88
N ILE A 301 -4.06 -9.49 -18.54
CA ILE A 301 -4.12 -9.58 -20.01
C ILE A 301 -5.33 -8.80 -20.48
N VAL A 302 -5.14 -7.97 -21.50
CA VAL A 302 -6.19 -7.33 -22.27
C VAL A 302 -6.03 -7.65 -23.75
N GLN A 303 -7.15 -7.69 -24.49
CA GLN A 303 -7.13 -7.96 -25.94
C GLN A 303 -8.07 -7.01 -26.68
N PRO A 304 -7.60 -5.81 -27.05
CA PRO A 304 -8.39 -4.87 -27.83
C PRO A 304 -8.65 -5.42 -29.23
N HIS A 305 -9.91 -5.55 -29.65
CA HIS A 305 -10.29 -6.03 -30.99
C HIS A 305 -10.54 -4.90 -31.98
N GLU A 306 -10.70 -3.69 -31.51
CA GLU A 306 -11.04 -2.51 -32.33
C GLU A 306 -9.88 -1.52 -32.37
N ASN A 307 -9.79 -0.73 -33.46
CA ASN A 307 -8.76 0.28 -33.67
C ASN A 307 -9.17 1.64 -33.08
N HIS A 308 -9.58 1.67 -31.80
CA HIS A 308 -9.80 2.91 -31.06
C HIS A 308 -8.96 2.93 -29.77
N ALA A 309 -8.83 4.09 -29.15
CA ALA A 309 -8.09 4.22 -27.90
C ALA A 309 -8.95 3.81 -26.70
N TYR A 310 -8.30 3.23 -25.67
CA TYR A 310 -8.91 2.86 -24.39
C TYR A 310 -8.19 3.61 -23.26
N THR A 311 -8.94 4.18 -22.34
CA THR A 311 -8.39 4.87 -21.18
C THR A 311 -8.01 3.87 -20.10
N LEU A 312 -6.73 3.88 -19.66
CA LEU A 312 -6.32 3.30 -18.39
C LEU A 312 -6.58 4.34 -17.31
N PHE A 313 -7.48 4.04 -16.41
CA PHE A 313 -7.91 4.97 -15.38
C PHE A 313 -7.69 4.36 -13.99
N ALA A 314 -6.84 5.00 -13.18
CA ALA A 314 -6.54 4.59 -11.82
C ALA A 314 -6.90 5.75 -10.88
N GLN A 315 -8.11 5.71 -10.31
CA GLN A 315 -8.56 6.72 -9.35
C GLN A 315 -8.07 6.40 -7.94
N SER A 316 -7.73 7.42 -7.16
CA SER A 316 -7.42 7.25 -5.75
C SER A 316 -8.64 6.73 -4.98
N GLU A 317 -8.40 5.91 -3.95
CA GLU A 317 -9.44 5.37 -3.10
C GLU A 317 -10.37 6.46 -2.53
N ASP A 318 -9.80 7.57 -2.11
CA ASP A 318 -10.52 8.73 -1.55
C ASP A 318 -11.19 9.64 -2.59
N ARG A 319 -11.04 9.33 -3.89
CA ARG A 319 -11.61 10.10 -5.01
C ARG A 319 -11.16 11.56 -5.06
N THR A 320 -9.91 11.85 -4.69
CA THR A 320 -9.34 13.20 -4.80
C THR A 320 -8.58 13.44 -6.10
N GLY A 321 -8.27 12.37 -6.84
CA GLY A 321 -7.61 12.44 -8.14
C GLY A 321 -7.44 11.07 -8.80
N TYR A 322 -6.67 11.04 -9.87
CA TYR A 322 -6.43 9.82 -10.65
C TYR A 322 -5.10 9.87 -11.40
N ALA A 323 -4.51 8.72 -11.67
CA ALA A 323 -3.48 8.54 -12.67
C ALA A 323 -4.12 8.11 -14.01
N LEU A 324 -3.51 8.53 -15.12
CA LEU A 324 -4.09 8.38 -16.46
C LEU A 324 -3.11 7.78 -17.46
N GLY A 325 -3.60 6.80 -18.22
CA GLY A 325 -2.92 6.25 -19.38
C GLY A 325 -3.89 5.99 -20.54
N THR A 326 -3.33 5.67 -21.69
CA THR A 326 -4.10 5.31 -22.89
C THR A 326 -3.44 4.14 -23.60
N LEU A 327 -4.19 3.05 -23.82
CA LEU A 327 -3.86 2.07 -24.84
C LEU A 327 -4.40 2.58 -26.18
N THR A 328 -3.55 2.69 -27.17
CA THR A 328 -3.89 3.34 -28.43
C THR A 328 -3.27 2.62 -29.63
N PRO A 329 -4.00 2.51 -30.77
CA PRO A 329 -3.41 1.97 -32.00
C PRO A 329 -2.48 2.97 -32.70
N GLN A 330 -2.55 4.26 -32.35
CA GLN A 330 -1.76 5.32 -32.95
C GLN A 330 -1.40 6.38 -31.90
N THR A 331 -0.12 6.79 -31.88
CA THR A 331 0.38 7.84 -30.98
C THR A 331 -0.47 9.12 -31.08
N GLY A 332 -0.81 9.68 -29.90
CA GLY A 332 -1.60 10.91 -29.76
C GLY A 332 -3.11 10.73 -29.84
N LEU A 333 -3.61 9.54 -30.17
CA LEU A 333 -5.04 9.25 -30.09
C LEU A 333 -5.44 8.99 -28.64
N ARG A 334 -6.43 9.69 -28.13
CA ARG A 334 -6.92 9.60 -26.74
C ARG A 334 -8.35 9.08 -26.69
N ALA A 335 -8.69 8.39 -25.61
CA ALA A 335 -10.05 8.03 -25.27
C ALA A 335 -10.64 9.02 -24.25
N PRO A 336 -11.98 9.10 -24.13
CA PRO A 336 -12.62 9.92 -23.11
C PRO A 336 -12.19 9.51 -21.70
N ILE A 337 -11.95 10.49 -20.83
CA ILE A 337 -11.65 10.24 -19.41
C ILE A 337 -12.98 9.93 -18.71
N PRO A 338 -13.12 8.77 -18.05
CA PRO A 338 -14.34 8.45 -17.32
C PRO A 338 -14.48 9.36 -16.08
N PRO A 339 -15.71 9.61 -15.60
CA PRO A 339 -15.89 10.28 -14.32
C PRO A 339 -15.34 9.43 -13.19
N MET A 340 -14.83 10.09 -12.14
CA MET A 340 -14.54 9.41 -10.87
C MET A 340 -15.82 8.89 -10.24
N ASP A 341 -15.71 7.78 -9.51
CA ASP A 341 -16.82 7.25 -8.73
C ASP A 341 -17.17 8.18 -7.55
N PRO A 342 -18.35 8.02 -6.94
CA PRO A 342 -18.70 8.72 -5.72
C PRO A 342 -17.68 8.43 -4.60
N ARG A 343 -17.36 9.45 -3.81
CA ARG A 343 -16.46 9.31 -2.67
C ARG A 343 -17.04 8.36 -1.62
N PRO A 344 -16.29 7.36 -1.17
CA PRO A 344 -16.72 6.51 -0.07
C PRO A 344 -16.80 7.27 1.25
N VAL A 345 -17.57 6.73 2.18
CA VAL A 345 -17.71 7.22 3.55
C VAL A 345 -17.67 6.02 4.47
N ARG A 346 -16.78 6.02 5.44
CA ARG A 346 -16.65 4.96 6.44
C ARG A 346 -17.94 4.79 7.24
N THR A 347 -18.23 3.55 7.61
CA THR A 347 -19.38 3.15 8.43
C THR A 347 -18.91 2.59 9.77
N MET A 348 -19.84 2.24 10.66
CA MET A 348 -19.49 1.59 11.92
C MET A 348 -19.00 0.14 11.73
N VAL A 349 -19.34 -0.49 10.61
CA VAL A 349 -18.79 -1.79 10.23
C VAL A 349 -17.29 -1.68 9.97
N ASP A 350 -16.85 -0.57 9.38
CA ASP A 350 -15.42 -0.29 9.15
C ASP A 350 -14.65 0.00 10.44
N MET A 351 -15.37 0.17 11.56
CA MET A 351 -14.79 0.24 12.90
C MET A 351 -14.79 -1.10 13.63
N GLY A 352 -15.23 -2.18 12.98
CA GLY A 352 -15.42 -3.48 13.61
C GLY A 352 -16.45 -3.46 14.74
N MET A 353 -17.49 -2.63 14.61
CA MET A 353 -18.54 -2.46 15.61
C MET A 353 -19.87 -3.02 15.12
N ASP A 354 -20.57 -3.79 15.95
CA ASP A 354 -21.97 -4.16 15.68
C ASP A 354 -22.90 -3.05 16.15
N MET A 355 -23.72 -2.50 15.22
CA MET A 355 -24.71 -1.47 15.55
C MET A 355 -25.77 -1.95 16.55
N ARG A 356 -25.95 -3.27 16.73
CA ARG A 356 -26.89 -3.86 17.67
C ARG A 356 -26.43 -3.82 19.12
N ASP A 357 -25.11 -3.80 19.33
CA ASP A 357 -24.49 -3.80 20.67
C ASP A 357 -24.18 -2.41 21.21
N MET A 358 -24.48 -1.36 20.45
CA MET A 358 -24.31 0.02 20.91
C MET A 358 -25.38 0.40 21.96
N ASP A 359 -25.12 0.04 23.22
CA ASP A 359 -25.84 0.63 24.35
C ASP A 359 -25.41 2.10 24.50
N MET A 360 -26.21 3.00 23.89
CA MET A 360 -26.00 4.46 23.89
C MET A 360 -25.91 5.08 25.28
N LYS A 361 -26.17 4.29 26.33
CA LYS A 361 -26.10 4.75 27.73
C LYS A 361 -24.71 4.76 28.32
N ASN A 362 -23.76 4.01 27.71
CA ASN A 362 -22.43 3.79 28.25
C ASN A 362 -21.29 4.51 27.49
N MET A 363 -21.62 5.38 26.53
CA MET A 363 -20.59 6.16 25.84
C MET A 363 -20.05 7.29 26.73
N PRO A 364 -18.75 7.42 26.95
CA PRO A 364 -18.17 8.55 27.68
C PRO A 364 -18.52 9.87 26.98
N GLY A 365 -19.27 10.72 27.63
CA GLY A 365 -19.64 12.05 27.11
C GLY A 365 -21.10 12.24 26.68
N MET A 366 -21.92 11.18 26.59
CA MET A 366 -23.35 11.30 26.30
C MET A 366 -24.24 10.96 27.50
N ALA A 367 -24.29 11.82 28.50
CA ALA A 367 -25.37 11.78 29.48
C ALA A 367 -26.62 12.40 28.84
N MET A 368 -27.54 11.57 28.32
CA MET A 368 -28.87 12.01 27.97
C MET A 368 -29.69 12.24 29.28
N PRO A 369 -30.50 13.29 29.38
CA PRO A 369 -31.41 13.44 30.53
C PRO A 369 -32.35 12.24 30.59
N ASP A 370 -32.51 11.65 31.79
CA ASP A 370 -33.46 10.57 32.07
C ASP A 370 -34.88 11.03 31.76
N ASP A 371 -35.37 10.80 30.55
CA ASP A 371 -36.80 10.85 30.28
C ASP A 371 -37.41 9.55 30.78
N LYS A 372 -37.93 9.62 32.02
CA LYS A 372 -38.84 8.63 32.58
C LYS A 372 -40.13 8.62 31.77
N MET A 373 -40.15 7.92 30.64
CA MET A 373 -41.41 7.45 30.06
C MET A 373 -41.83 6.18 30.79
N THR A 374 -42.72 6.36 31.74
CA THR A 374 -43.43 5.27 32.42
C THR A 374 -44.25 4.47 31.41
N SER A 375 -44.20 3.15 31.52
CA SER A 375 -44.81 2.13 30.68
C SER A 375 -46.37 2.09 30.66
N ASP A 376 -47.05 3.13 31.12
CA ASP A 376 -48.52 3.12 31.30
C ASP A 376 -49.33 3.82 30.21
N LYS A 377 -48.74 4.20 29.07
CA LYS A 377 -49.48 4.85 27.97
C LYS A 377 -49.55 4.05 26.64
N MET A 378 -49.31 2.75 26.67
CA MET A 378 -49.40 1.91 25.47
C MET A 378 -50.67 1.05 25.40
N ALA A 379 -51.72 1.37 26.15
CA ALA A 379 -52.95 0.57 26.24
C ALA A 379 -54.22 1.31 25.77
N THR A 380 -54.12 2.25 24.82
CA THR A 380 -55.35 2.79 24.18
C THR A 380 -55.05 3.36 22.80
N MET A 381 -54.96 2.47 21.81
CA MET A 381 -55.27 2.81 20.42
C MET A 381 -56.20 1.77 19.84
N PRO A 382 -57.36 2.16 19.25
CA PRO A 382 -58.31 1.19 18.69
C PRO A 382 -57.81 0.59 17.38
N SER A 383 -58.04 -0.72 17.25
CA SER A 383 -57.85 -1.51 16.06
C SER A 383 -58.62 -0.92 14.87
N MET A 384 -57.92 -0.50 13.86
CA MET A 384 -58.52 -0.24 12.55
C MET A 384 -58.44 -1.53 11.72
N ALA A 385 -59.47 -2.32 11.84
CA ALA A 385 -59.81 -3.37 10.87
C ALA A 385 -60.67 -2.72 9.79
N GLY A 386 -60.24 -2.86 8.55
CA GLY A 386 -61.09 -2.61 7.38
C GLY A 386 -60.59 -1.53 6.42
N MET A 387 -59.66 -1.88 5.52
CA MET A 387 -59.60 -1.30 4.16
C MET A 387 -59.26 -2.38 3.16
N PRO A 388 -59.96 -2.42 2.02
CA PRO A 388 -59.81 -3.50 1.00
C PRO A 388 -58.61 -3.26 0.11
N GLN A 389 -58.03 -4.37 -0.35
CA GLN A 389 -56.99 -4.39 -1.39
C GLN A 389 -57.51 -3.86 -2.73
N PRO A 390 -56.73 -3.14 -3.50
CA PRO A 390 -57.09 -2.80 -4.87
C PRO A 390 -56.63 -3.91 -5.84
N ASP A 391 -57.61 -4.33 -6.62
CA ASP A 391 -57.46 -5.24 -7.75
C ASP A 391 -56.54 -4.70 -8.85
N SER A 392 -55.81 -5.63 -9.44
CA SER A 392 -55.06 -5.47 -10.67
C SER A 392 -55.96 -5.40 -11.89
N THR A 393 -56.07 -4.25 -12.54
CA THR A 393 -56.49 -4.20 -13.97
C THR A 393 -55.83 -3.05 -14.70
N HIS A 394 -55.26 -3.40 -15.84
CA HIS A 394 -54.73 -2.55 -16.91
C HIS A 394 -55.62 -1.35 -17.23
N HIS A 395 -55.05 -0.17 -17.37
CA HIS A 395 -55.53 0.76 -18.38
C HIS A 395 -54.40 1.70 -18.93
N THR A 396 -54.50 1.84 -20.21
CA THR A 396 -53.71 2.47 -21.25
C THR A 396 -53.56 4.01 -21.08
N MET A 397 -52.45 4.54 -21.60
CA MET A 397 -52.07 5.91 -21.82
C MET A 397 -53.21 6.89 -22.10
N HIS A 398 -53.11 8.09 -21.50
CA HIS A 398 -53.46 9.34 -22.19
C HIS A 398 -52.54 10.47 -21.76
N SER A 399 -51.95 11.08 -22.77
CA SER A 399 -51.10 12.25 -22.70
C SER A 399 -51.91 13.47 -22.26
N MET A 400 -51.41 14.22 -21.28
CA MET A 400 -51.89 15.57 -20.99
C MET A 400 -50.72 16.55 -21.06
N THR A 401 -50.78 17.41 -22.02
CA THR A 401 -49.96 18.60 -22.27
C THR A 401 -50.22 19.64 -21.17
N MET A 402 -49.19 20.12 -20.53
CA MET A 402 -49.29 21.31 -19.66
C MET A 402 -48.81 22.57 -20.41
N PRO A 403 -49.42 23.72 -20.20
CA PRO A 403 -49.14 24.94 -20.99
C PRO A 403 -47.93 25.72 -20.45
N HIS A 404 -47.17 26.29 -21.40
CA HIS A 404 -46.10 27.25 -21.20
C HIS A 404 -46.58 28.49 -20.40
N MET A 405 -45.86 28.86 -19.36
CA MET A 405 -45.79 30.23 -18.89
C MET A 405 -44.38 30.75 -19.06
N ALA A 406 -44.24 31.73 -19.95
CA ALA A 406 -43.06 32.50 -20.19
C ALA A 406 -42.90 33.58 -19.12
N MET A 407 -41.69 33.70 -18.58
CA MET A 407 -41.26 34.91 -17.86
C MET A 407 -40.03 35.51 -18.58
N PRO A 408 -39.94 36.84 -18.68
CA PRO A 408 -38.98 37.51 -19.57
C PRO A 408 -37.62 37.72 -18.91
N GLY A 409 -36.60 37.82 -19.79
CA GLY A 409 -35.19 37.84 -19.59
C GLY A 409 -34.60 38.88 -18.63
N MET A 410 -33.44 38.52 -18.12
CA MET A 410 -32.35 39.45 -17.80
C MET A 410 -31.02 38.77 -18.16
N ALA A 411 -30.44 39.29 -19.22
CA ALA A 411 -29.03 39.11 -19.51
C ALA A 411 -28.21 39.96 -18.53
N MET A 412 -27.18 39.41 -17.92
CA MET A 412 -26.06 40.18 -17.35
C MET A 412 -24.75 39.51 -17.70
N GLU A 413 -24.14 40.05 -18.74
CA GLU A 413 -22.69 40.03 -18.91
C GLU A 413 -22.06 40.91 -17.84
N HIS A 414 -21.11 40.42 -17.08
CA HIS A 414 -20.13 41.23 -16.37
C HIS A 414 -18.74 40.64 -16.50
N SER A 415 -18.02 41.16 -17.49
CA SER A 415 -16.56 41.22 -17.47
C SER A 415 -16.14 42.28 -16.44
N MET A 416 -15.44 41.94 -15.38
CA MET A 416 -14.81 42.92 -14.49
C MET A 416 -13.32 43.04 -14.81
N ASN A 417 -13.03 44.23 -15.37
CA ASN A 417 -11.71 44.80 -15.59
C ASN A 417 -11.21 45.38 -14.23
N MET A 418 -10.07 44.90 -13.73
CA MET A 418 -9.44 45.45 -12.53
C MET A 418 -8.56 46.63 -12.93
N ALA A 419 -9.08 47.83 -12.82
CA ALA A 419 -8.30 49.06 -12.68
C ALA A 419 -9.16 50.09 -11.93
N ASN A 420 -8.57 50.66 -10.86
CA ASN A 420 -9.03 51.78 -10.02
C ASN A 420 -9.87 51.43 -8.77
N MET A 421 -9.16 51.39 -7.66
CA MET A 421 -9.64 51.94 -6.40
C MET A 421 -8.56 52.83 -5.77
N PRO A 422 -8.88 54.05 -5.34
CA PRO A 422 -7.94 54.98 -4.68
C PRO A 422 -8.01 54.91 -3.15
N GLY A 423 -6.84 54.99 -2.53
CA GLY A 423 -6.65 55.67 -1.26
C GLY A 423 -6.89 54.88 0.03
N MET A 424 -5.80 54.38 0.64
CA MET A 424 -5.62 54.48 2.09
C MET A 424 -4.15 54.69 2.42
N THR A 425 -3.93 55.75 3.13
CA THR A 425 -2.71 56.40 3.55
C THR A 425 -1.85 55.60 4.51
N GLN A 426 -0.56 55.69 4.32
CA GLN A 426 0.50 55.30 5.26
C GLN A 426 0.43 56.07 6.58
N HIS A 427 0.62 55.40 7.68
CA HIS A 427 1.24 55.89 8.91
C HIS A 427 2.10 54.74 9.41
N GLY A 428 3.37 54.88 9.71
CA GLY A 428 4.20 55.92 10.19
C GLY A 428 5.27 55.21 10.99
N MET A 429 6.50 55.20 10.50
CA MET A 429 7.69 54.69 11.21
C MET A 429 8.00 55.61 12.41
N SER A 430 8.39 55.01 13.54
CA SER A 430 9.28 55.68 14.47
C SER A 430 10.45 54.80 14.87
N SER A 431 11.58 55.33 14.58
CA SER A 431 12.95 54.98 14.79
C SER A 431 13.36 54.85 16.26
N MET A 432 14.36 54.02 16.56
CA MET A 432 15.42 54.31 17.51
C MET A 432 16.73 53.56 17.18
N PRO A 433 17.90 54.09 17.58
CA PRO A 433 19.10 54.12 16.74
C PRO A 433 20.29 53.30 17.28
N GLY A 434 21.26 53.08 16.38
CA GLY A 434 22.67 53.13 16.75
C GLY A 434 23.45 51.83 16.79
N MET A 435 24.19 51.51 15.76
CA MET A 435 25.65 51.54 15.76
C MET A 435 26.18 51.12 14.39
N GLN A 436 27.11 51.93 13.93
CA GLN A 436 27.75 51.83 12.63
C GLN A 436 29.07 51.02 12.67
N PRO A 437 29.68 50.79 11.52
CA PRO A 437 30.49 49.64 11.18
C PRO A 437 32.01 49.93 11.18
N GLY A 438 32.79 48.90 11.05
CA GLY A 438 34.19 49.08 10.64
C GLY A 438 35.10 47.94 11.04
N MET A 439 35.65 47.28 10.16
CA MET A 439 37.03 47.18 9.72
C MET A 439 37.47 45.77 9.33
N SER A 440 38.07 45.79 8.24
CA SER A 440 38.81 44.90 7.37
C SER A 440 40.10 44.31 7.97
N MET A 441 40.48 43.14 7.38
CA MET A 441 41.85 42.62 7.15
C MET A 441 42.56 41.84 8.26
N GLY A 442 43.09 40.68 7.86
CA GLY A 442 44.33 40.12 8.37
C GLY A 442 44.33 38.61 8.57
N GLU A 443 44.86 37.87 7.61
CA GLU A 443 45.46 36.53 7.76
C GLU A 443 46.81 36.61 8.51
N PRO A 444 47.53 35.50 8.77
CA PRO A 444 47.18 34.11 9.11
C PRO A 444 47.98 33.57 10.32
N MET A 445 47.89 32.26 10.54
CA MET A 445 48.76 31.35 11.32
C MET A 445 48.28 30.87 12.69
N GLY A 446 48.31 29.51 12.82
CA GLY A 446 48.59 28.87 14.08
C GLY A 446 47.85 27.57 14.35
N ASP A 447 48.49 26.43 14.04
CA ASP A 447 48.17 25.10 14.57
C ASP A 447 47.98 25.09 16.08
N ILE A 448 46.90 24.53 16.59
CA ILE A 448 46.88 23.92 17.92
C ILE A 448 45.79 22.81 18.02
N HIS A 449 46.26 21.57 18.19
CA HIS A 449 45.76 20.46 18.99
C HIS A 449 44.26 20.06 19.00
N LYS A 450 44.07 18.85 18.52
CA LYS A 450 43.06 17.85 18.88
C LYS A 450 42.65 17.86 20.35
N THR A 451 41.35 17.96 20.63
CA THR A 451 40.73 17.32 21.81
C THR A 451 39.33 16.82 21.42
N SER A 452 39.17 15.51 21.50
CA SER A 452 37.89 14.79 21.40
C SER A 452 37.06 15.03 22.65
N PRO A 453 35.73 15.06 22.58
CA PRO A 453 34.89 14.97 23.77
C PRO A 453 34.76 13.52 24.23
N GLN A 454 35.01 13.29 25.50
CA GLN A 454 34.90 12.02 26.19
C GLN A 454 33.44 11.63 26.36
N HIS A 455 33.14 10.37 25.97
CA HIS A 455 31.93 9.66 26.38
C HIS A 455 32.03 9.25 27.86
N HIS A 456 31.01 9.59 28.63
CA HIS A 456 30.79 9.02 29.96
C HIS A 456 30.30 7.58 29.83
N ILE A 457 31.15 6.64 30.27
CA ILE A 457 30.80 5.22 30.45
C ILE A 457 30.37 5.02 31.89
N MET A 458 29.18 4.49 32.11
CA MET A 458 28.77 3.92 33.40
C MET A 458 29.36 2.52 33.56
N PRO A 459 29.87 2.14 34.77
CA PRO A 459 30.52 0.85 34.96
C PRO A 459 29.53 -0.24 35.41
N GLY A 460 29.73 -1.43 34.90
CA GLY A 460 29.38 -2.68 35.57
C GLY A 460 28.40 -3.59 34.90
N MET A 461 28.87 -4.50 34.04
CA MET A 461 28.47 -5.89 34.04
C MET A 461 29.48 -6.71 33.23
N THR A 462 30.23 -7.51 33.93
CA THR A 462 31.20 -8.48 33.42
C THR A 462 30.50 -9.70 32.85
N MET A 463 30.79 -10.02 31.59
CA MET A 463 30.47 -11.33 31.00
C MET A 463 31.73 -12.23 31.09
N PRO A 464 31.61 -13.52 31.43
CA PRO A 464 32.75 -14.41 31.42
C PRO A 464 33.02 -14.95 30.02
N HIS A 465 34.26 -14.81 29.58
CA HIS A 465 34.81 -15.50 28.42
C HIS A 465 34.99 -16.99 28.73
N ALA A 466 34.42 -17.85 27.89
CA ALA A 466 34.80 -19.26 27.85
C ALA A 466 35.51 -19.55 26.53
N HIS A 467 36.83 -19.65 26.61
CA HIS A 467 37.63 -20.32 25.58
C HIS A 467 37.40 -21.82 25.72
N HIS A 468 37.04 -22.50 24.63
CA HIS A 468 37.28 -23.92 24.49
C HIS A 468 37.99 -24.24 23.19
N MET A 469 39.10 -24.90 23.39
CA MET A 469 40.06 -25.38 22.42
C MET A 469 39.46 -26.39 21.43
N MET A 470 39.90 -26.28 20.20
CA MET A 470 39.79 -27.33 19.19
C MET A 470 40.68 -28.54 19.58
N GLY A 471 40.05 -29.69 19.76
CA GLY A 471 40.71 -30.99 19.77
C GLY A 471 40.30 -31.78 18.53
N GLY A 472 41.25 -32.04 17.65
CA GLY A 472 41.02 -32.83 16.45
C GLY A 472 40.73 -34.29 16.78
N MET A 473 39.71 -34.88 16.14
CA MET A 473 39.51 -36.32 16.10
C MET A 473 39.62 -36.84 14.68
N ASN A 474 40.54 -37.76 14.55
CA ASN A 474 40.95 -38.54 13.41
C ASN A 474 39.84 -39.49 12.98
N MET A 475 39.43 -39.44 11.72
CA MET A 475 38.51 -40.41 11.11
C MET A 475 39.33 -41.63 10.63
N GLN A 476 39.23 -42.71 11.37
CA GLN A 476 39.62 -44.04 10.86
C GLN A 476 38.38 -44.75 10.30
N ALA A 477 38.54 -45.23 9.09
CA ALA A 477 37.57 -46.03 8.36
C ALA A 477 37.19 -47.31 9.12
N MET A 478 35.88 -47.54 9.31
CA MET A 478 35.36 -48.85 9.72
C MET A 478 34.88 -49.63 8.49
N ASP A 479 35.48 -50.78 8.32
CA ASP A 479 35.18 -51.82 7.33
C ASP A 479 33.83 -52.46 7.64
N MET A 480 32.90 -52.42 6.67
CA MET A 480 31.56 -53.02 6.74
C MET A 480 31.49 -54.30 5.90
N SER A 481 32.25 -55.30 6.30
CA SER A 481 32.05 -56.66 5.78
C SER A 481 31.91 -57.62 6.93
N HIS A 482 30.71 -58.07 7.20
CA HIS A 482 30.20 -59.21 7.94
C HIS A 482 29.06 -58.84 8.93
N MET A 483 27.82 -58.82 8.39
CA MET A 483 26.66 -59.18 9.21
C MET A 483 25.74 -60.13 8.43
N SER A 484 25.63 -61.31 9.01
CA SER A 484 24.80 -62.42 8.56
C SER A 484 23.31 -62.15 8.82
N MET A 485 22.47 -62.45 7.80
CA MET A 485 20.99 -62.52 7.96
C MET A 485 20.60 -63.74 8.79
N ALA A 486 20.48 -63.62 10.07
CA ALA A 486 19.73 -64.54 10.93
C ALA A 486 19.53 -63.91 12.30
N ASP A 487 18.49 -63.12 12.47
CA ASP A 487 17.75 -62.93 13.73
C ASP A 487 16.67 -61.85 13.54
N MET A 488 15.49 -62.27 13.01
CA MET A 488 14.29 -61.50 13.08
C MET A 488 13.43 -62.00 14.22
N PRO A 489 13.17 -61.20 15.26
CA PRO A 489 11.98 -61.39 16.09
C PRO A 489 10.91 -60.38 15.73
N GLY A 490 9.72 -60.91 15.49
CA GLY A 490 8.45 -60.28 15.84
C GLY A 490 8.04 -58.99 15.17
N THR A 491 7.10 -59.10 14.25
CA THR A 491 6.22 -58.02 13.75
C THR A 491 5.76 -57.10 14.87
N ALA A 492 6.43 -55.92 14.97
CA ALA A 492 5.89 -54.79 15.71
C ALA A 492 4.91 -54.07 14.81
N MET A 493 3.65 -53.92 15.29
CA MET A 493 2.64 -53.04 14.67
C MET A 493 3.22 -51.64 14.40
N PRO A 494 2.79 -50.97 13.32
CA PRO A 494 3.23 -49.58 13.08
C PRO A 494 2.80 -48.75 14.28
N LYS A 495 3.79 -48.06 14.90
CA LYS A 495 3.54 -47.05 15.90
C LYS A 495 2.62 -46.02 15.28
N THR A 496 1.41 -45.93 15.78
CA THR A 496 0.50 -44.82 15.48
C THR A 496 1.30 -43.53 15.74
N SER A 497 1.40 -42.68 14.72
CA SER A 497 1.93 -41.33 14.90
C SER A 497 1.19 -40.68 16.08
N PRO A 498 1.87 -39.95 16.95
CA PRO A 498 1.18 -39.23 18.02
C PRO A 498 0.12 -38.33 17.37
N PRO A 499 -1.05 -38.14 18.01
CA PRO A 499 -2.05 -37.22 17.51
C PRO A 499 -1.38 -35.87 17.26
N PRO A 500 -1.79 -35.11 16.22
CA PRO A 500 -1.23 -33.80 15.96
C PRO A 500 -1.32 -33.00 17.27
N SER A 501 -0.18 -32.45 17.70
CA SER A 501 -0.15 -31.54 18.83
C SER A 501 -1.18 -30.43 18.58
N ALA A 502 -1.93 -30.07 19.61
CA ALA A 502 -2.86 -28.95 19.51
C ALA A 502 -2.09 -27.71 18.98
N LEU A 503 -2.73 -26.95 18.10
CA LEU A 503 -2.17 -25.70 17.57
C LEU A 503 -1.81 -24.79 18.77
N GLU A 504 -0.56 -24.35 18.85
CA GLU A 504 -0.13 -23.35 19.83
C GLU A 504 -0.65 -21.99 19.37
N VAL A 505 -1.40 -21.28 20.19
CA VAL A 505 -1.96 -19.96 19.85
C VAL A 505 -1.28 -18.91 20.73
N ASP A 506 -0.60 -17.97 20.07
CA ASP A 506 -0.03 -16.76 20.67
C ASP A 506 -1.01 -15.61 20.44
N ASP A 507 -1.94 -15.48 21.39
CA ASP A 507 -2.99 -14.44 21.37
C ASP A 507 -2.76 -13.48 22.52
N PRO A 508 -2.35 -12.23 22.26
CA PRO A 508 -2.19 -11.20 23.28
C PRO A 508 -3.53 -10.72 23.85
N GLY A 509 -4.65 -11.12 23.25
CA GLY A 509 -5.98 -10.56 23.51
C GLY A 509 -6.15 -9.13 22.99
N PRO A 510 -7.37 -8.57 23.13
CA PRO A 510 -7.66 -7.22 22.66
C PRO A 510 -6.70 -6.19 23.30
N PRO A 511 -6.06 -5.32 22.52
CA PRO A 511 -5.13 -4.32 23.05
C PRO A 511 -5.89 -3.30 23.90
N PRO A 512 -5.27 -2.82 25.00
CA PRO A 512 -5.90 -1.80 25.83
C PRO A 512 -6.03 -0.48 25.07
N LEU A 513 -7.12 0.26 25.33
CA LEU A 513 -7.24 1.64 24.88
C LEU A 513 -6.24 2.50 25.66
N ASN A 514 -5.41 3.25 24.94
CA ASN A 514 -4.36 4.09 25.50
C ASN A 514 -3.95 5.18 24.50
N VAL A 515 -2.81 5.85 24.75
CA VAL A 515 -2.28 6.90 23.87
C VAL A 515 -1.90 6.38 22.47
N GLU A 516 -1.59 5.10 22.33
CA GLU A 516 -1.15 4.47 21.07
C GLU A 516 -2.28 3.70 20.37
N ASN A 517 -3.40 3.47 21.06
CA ASN A 517 -4.54 2.73 20.55
C ASN A 517 -5.84 3.37 21.02
N GLN A 518 -6.63 3.94 20.10
CA GLN A 518 -7.89 4.61 20.43
C GLN A 518 -9.13 3.77 20.12
N ASN A 519 -8.99 2.63 19.43
CA ASN A 519 -10.11 1.76 19.07
C ASN A 519 -9.72 0.28 19.20
N VAL A 520 -10.72 -0.57 19.41
CA VAL A 520 -10.62 -2.04 19.35
C VAL A 520 -11.85 -2.54 18.60
N ALA A 521 -11.65 -3.30 17.54
CA ALA A 521 -12.71 -3.95 16.79
C ALA A 521 -13.36 -5.03 17.66
N THR A 522 -14.59 -4.78 18.14
CA THR A 522 -15.32 -5.73 18.99
C THR A 522 -15.91 -6.89 18.18
N HIS A 523 -16.16 -6.67 16.89
CA HIS A 523 -16.72 -7.65 15.96
C HIS A 523 -15.99 -7.58 14.61
N PRO A 524 -14.69 -7.95 14.57
CA PRO A 524 -13.96 -7.98 13.29
C PRO A 524 -14.55 -9.08 12.40
N ILE A 525 -14.77 -8.76 11.12
CA ILE A 525 -15.37 -9.67 10.14
C ILE A 525 -14.38 -10.03 9.03
N ASP A 526 -14.56 -11.19 8.43
CA ASP A 526 -13.85 -11.54 7.20
C ASP A 526 -14.36 -10.66 6.04
N ARG A 527 -13.47 -9.89 5.43
CA ARG A 527 -13.75 -9.00 4.29
C ARG A 527 -12.98 -9.42 3.01
N LEU A 528 -12.46 -10.64 2.94
CA LEU A 528 -11.71 -11.10 1.75
C LEU A 528 -12.57 -11.15 0.48
N GLY A 529 -13.88 -11.28 0.63
CA GLY A 529 -14.86 -11.19 -0.46
C GLY A 529 -15.39 -9.78 -0.73
N ASP A 530 -14.97 -8.77 0.04
CA ASP A 530 -15.36 -7.37 -0.13
C ASP A 530 -14.34 -6.66 -1.07
N PRO A 531 -14.79 -6.01 -2.15
CA PRO A 531 -13.88 -5.32 -3.06
C PRO A 531 -13.26 -4.04 -2.48
N GLY A 532 -13.69 -3.63 -1.29
CA GLY A 532 -13.27 -2.39 -0.63
C GLY A 532 -14.30 -1.26 -0.76
N ASP A 533 -14.12 -0.25 0.07
CA ASP A 533 -15.06 0.87 0.19
C ASP A 533 -15.20 1.64 -1.13
N GLY A 534 -16.46 1.94 -1.48
CA GLY A 534 -16.81 2.63 -2.72
C GLY A 534 -16.87 1.75 -3.97
N LEU A 535 -16.61 0.43 -3.88
CA LEU A 535 -16.63 -0.48 -5.01
C LEU A 535 -17.80 -1.48 -4.98
N SER A 536 -18.38 -1.76 -3.82
CA SER A 536 -19.42 -2.79 -3.64
C SER A 536 -20.73 -2.49 -4.39
N ASN A 537 -21.05 -1.21 -4.66
CA ASN A 537 -22.29 -0.78 -5.30
C ASN A 537 -22.12 -0.39 -6.77
N THR A 538 -21.06 -0.84 -7.41
CA THR A 538 -20.83 -0.62 -8.85
C THR A 538 -21.45 -1.76 -9.67
N ASN A 539 -21.80 -1.50 -10.92
CA ASN A 539 -22.25 -2.56 -11.84
C ASN A 539 -21.06 -3.29 -12.50
N ARG A 540 -19.85 -3.14 -11.96
CA ARG A 540 -18.61 -3.71 -12.46
C ARG A 540 -18.26 -5.00 -11.71
N ARG A 541 -17.62 -5.94 -12.39
CA ARG A 541 -16.99 -7.10 -11.76
C ARG A 541 -15.68 -6.63 -11.14
N VAL A 542 -15.70 -6.41 -9.83
CA VAL A 542 -14.51 -5.97 -9.10
C VAL A 542 -13.78 -7.18 -8.55
N LEU A 543 -12.45 -7.22 -8.70
CA LEU A 543 -11.61 -8.25 -8.11
C LEU A 543 -11.71 -8.22 -6.58
N THR A 544 -11.85 -9.40 -5.98
CA THR A 544 -11.73 -9.60 -4.52
C THR A 544 -10.66 -10.64 -4.24
N TYR A 545 -10.16 -10.70 -3.02
CA TYR A 545 -9.18 -11.72 -2.67
C TYR A 545 -9.73 -13.15 -2.77
N THR A 546 -11.03 -13.34 -2.56
CA THR A 546 -11.68 -14.66 -2.74
C THR A 546 -11.71 -15.15 -4.20
N ASN A 547 -11.51 -14.26 -5.17
CA ASN A 547 -11.40 -14.64 -6.58
C ASN A 547 -10.01 -15.21 -6.93
N LEU A 548 -9.00 -14.94 -6.13
CA LEU A 548 -7.62 -15.34 -6.41
C LEU A 548 -7.38 -16.80 -5.99
N ARG A 549 -7.10 -17.66 -6.94
CA ARG A 549 -6.69 -19.05 -6.70
C ARG A 549 -5.31 -19.28 -7.33
N ALA A 550 -4.36 -19.73 -6.53
CA ALA A 550 -3.02 -20.03 -7.04
C ALA A 550 -3.06 -21.08 -8.16
N LEU A 551 -2.25 -20.89 -9.21
CA LEU A 551 -2.19 -21.84 -10.33
C LEU A 551 -1.55 -23.18 -9.90
N THR A 552 -0.71 -23.17 -8.88
CA THR A 552 -0.04 -24.35 -8.31
C THR A 552 -0.30 -24.45 -6.82
N PRO A 553 -0.40 -25.66 -6.27
CA PRO A 553 -0.61 -25.82 -4.83
C PRO A 553 0.58 -25.28 -4.01
N SER A 554 0.33 -25.03 -2.73
CA SER A 554 1.36 -24.67 -1.76
C SER A 554 2.53 -25.65 -1.81
N PRO A 555 3.78 -25.17 -1.83
CA PRO A 555 4.95 -26.03 -1.74
C PRO A 555 5.10 -26.70 -0.37
N ASP A 556 4.44 -26.15 0.67
CA ASP A 556 4.45 -26.71 2.01
C ASP A 556 3.03 -27.12 2.44
N PRO A 557 2.66 -28.41 2.31
CA PRO A 557 1.33 -28.90 2.65
C PRO A 557 1.12 -29.11 4.16
N ARG A 558 2.12 -28.85 5.00
CA ARG A 558 2.02 -29.05 6.44
C ARG A 558 0.98 -28.10 7.04
N PRO A 559 0.20 -28.54 8.03
CA PRO A 559 -0.59 -27.61 8.83
C PRO A 559 0.32 -26.69 9.64
N PRO A 560 -0.13 -25.50 10.03
CA PRO A 560 0.64 -24.63 10.91
C PRO A 560 0.83 -25.30 12.28
N SER A 561 2.01 -25.13 12.86
CA SER A 561 2.33 -25.59 14.22
C SER A 561 1.95 -24.56 15.28
N ARG A 562 1.88 -23.28 14.88
CA ARG A 562 1.56 -22.15 15.75
C ARG A 562 0.73 -21.11 15.00
N GLU A 563 -0.15 -20.43 15.73
CA GLU A 563 -0.86 -19.25 15.28
C GLU A 563 -0.41 -18.04 16.08
N ILE A 564 -0.17 -16.93 15.40
CA ILE A 564 0.22 -15.65 16.00
C ILE A 564 -0.85 -14.62 15.61
N ILE A 565 -1.56 -14.11 16.60
CA ILE A 565 -2.58 -13.09 16.41
C ILE A 565 -1.97 -11.71 16.61
N LEU A 566 -2.17 -10.82 15.65
CA LEU A 566 -1.67 -9.46 15.68
C LEU A 566 -2.81 -8.48 15.42
N HIS A 567 -3.01 -7.58 16.36
CA HIS A 567 -3.90 -6.44 16.21
C HIS A 567 -3.17 -5.29 15.53
N LEU A 568 -3.72 -4.77 14.43
CA LEU A 568 -3.26 -3.54 13.78
C LEU A 568 -3.92 -2.39 14.51
N THR A 569 -3.12 -1.54 15.15
CA THR A 569 -3.61 -0.54 16.11
C THR A 569 -3.12 0.84 15.75
N GLY A 570 -3.90 1.86 16.13
CA GLY A 570 -3.52 3.23 15.88
C GLY A 570 -4.27 4.25 16.73
N ASN A 571 -3.70 5.44 16.77
CA ASN A 571 -4.34 6.62 17.30
C ASN A 571 -4.25 7.74 16.27
N MET A 572 -5.38 8.03 15.61
CA MET A 572 -5.47 9.04 14.55
C MET A 572 -5.11 10.43 15.08
N GLU A 573 -5.70 10.85 16.20
CA GLU A 573 -5.47 12.18 16.79
C GLU A 573 -3.99 12.47 17.11
N ARG A 574 -3.22 11.41 17.45
CA ARG A 574 -1.79 11.53 17.75
C ARG A 574 -0.89 11.10 16.62
N TYR A 575 -1.50 10.54 15.61
CA TYR A 575 -0.86 9.95 14.46
C TYR A 575 0.25 8.96 14.86
N ILE A 576 -0.15 7.96 15.65
CA ILE A 576 0.71 6.87 16.15
C ILE A 576 0.12 5.56 15.66
N TRP A 577 1.00 4.68 15.17
CA TRP A 577 0.63 3.40 14.61
C TRP A 577 1.42 2.26 15.24
N GLY A 578 0.87 1.04 15.25
CA GLY A 578 1.56 -0.07 15.87
C GLY A 578 0.87 -1.42 15.72
N PHE A 579 1.44 -2.40 16.38
CA PHE A 579 0.85 -3.74 16.53
C PHE A 579 0.60 -4.02 18.01
N ASN A 580 -0.57 -4.59 18.34
CA ASN A 580 -0.95 -4.96 19.70
C ASN A 580 -0.89 -3.78 20.70
N GLY A 581 -1.28 -2.58 20.27
CA GLY A 581 -1.27 -1.36 21.07
C GLY A 581 0.11 -0.82 21.40
N ARG A 582 1.15 -1.18 20.62
CA ARG A 582 2.54 -0.74 20.83
C ARG A 582 3.22 -0.38 19.52
N LYS A 583 3.94 0.72 19.50
CA LYS A 583 4.82 1.08 18.38
C LYS A 583 6.09 0.21 18.36
N PHE A 584 6.82 0.26 17.26
CA PHE A 584 8.03 -0.54 17.04
C PHE A 584 9.06 -0.44 18.17
N SER A 585 9.36 0.79 18.64
CA SER A 585 10.36 1.01 19.70
C SER A 585 10.05 0.35 21.04
N GLU A 586 8.81 -0.10 21.25
CA GLU A 586 8.32 -0.74 22.48
C GLU A 586 8.04 -2.24 22.30
N SER A 587 8.30 -2.75 21.08
CA SER A 587 7.98 -4.11 20.69
C SER A 587 9.25 -4.94 20.50
N GLY A 588 9.27 -6.14 21.05
CA GLY A 588 10.32 -7.13 20.76
C GLY A 588 10.08 -7.86 19.44
N PRO A 589 11.07 -8.61 18.93
CA PRO A 589 10.92 -9.39 17.70
C PRO A 589 9.95 -10.57 17.88
N ILE A 590 9.21 -10.86 16.80
CA ILE A 590 8.47 -12.12 16.66
C ILE A 590 9.48 -13.21 16.34
N ARG A 591 9.60 -14.20 17.21
CA ARG A 591 10.62 -15.27 17.07
C ARG A 591 10.01 -16.51 16.46
N LEU A 592 10.61 -16.96 15.36
CA LEU A 592 10.24 -18.18 14.65
C LEU A 592 11.43 -19.14 14.60
N ARG A 593 11.13 -20.43 14.59
CA ARG A 593 12.14 -21.47 14.38
C ARG A 593 12.33 -21.68 12.88
N LEU A 594 13.55 -21.96 12.45
CA LEU A 594 13.82 -22.30 11.06
C LEU A 594 12.95 -23.49 10.62
N ASN A 595 12.32 -23.36 9.46
CA ASN A 595 11.34 -24.30 8.90
C ASN A 595 10.02 -24.42 9.69
N GLU A 596 9.73 -23.53 10.63
CA GLU A 596 8.42 -23.45 11.28
C GLU A 596 7.35 -23.03 10.27
N ARG A 597 6.20 -23.73 10.28
CA ARG A 597 5.01 -23.35 9.53
C ARG A 597 4.06 -22.65 10.49
N VAL A 598 3.79 -21.37 10.23
CA VAL A 598 3.06 -20.47 11.13
C VAL A 598 1.84 -19.91 10.43
N ARG A 599 0.72 -19.78 11.16
CA ARG A 599 -0.41 -18.92 10.77
C ARG A 599 -0.24 -17.57 11.43
N PHE A 600 -0.33 -16.51 10.65
CA PHE A 600 -0.57 -15.16 11.15
C PHE A 600 -2.03 -14.81 10.96
N THR A 601 -2.67 -14.34 12.04
CA THR A 601 -4.03 -13.80 12.00
C THR A 601 -3.94 -12.31 12.32
N LEU A 602 -4.41 -11.47 11.40
CA LEU A 602 -4.43 -10.03 11.53
C LEU A 602 -5.84 -9.57 11.88
N ILE A 603 -5.96 -8.70 12.87
CA ILE A 603 -7.21 -8.03 13.25
C ILE A 603 -6.96 -6.54 13.09
N ASN A 604 -7.71 -5.88 12.21
CA ASN A 604 -7.58 -4.45 11.99
C ASN A 604 -8.54 -3.70 12.93
N ASP A 605 -7.99 -3.13 13.98
CA ASP A 605 -8.72 -2.33 14.97
C ASP A 605 -8.88 -0.87 14.54
N THR A 606 -8.35 -0.48 13.37
CA THR A 606 -8.34 0.90 12.89
C THR A 606 -9.39 1.14 11.82
N MET A 607 -9.64 2.41 11.49
CA MET A 607 -10.50 2.81 10.38
C MET A 607 -9.79 2.89 9.02
N MET A 608 -8.50 2.54 8.95
CA MET A 608 -7.69 2.65 7.75
C MET A 608 -7.39 1.27 7.15
N GLU A 609 -7.22 1.20 5.84
CA GLU A 609 -6.60 0.06 5.19
C GLU A 609 -5.11 -0.02 5.55
N HIS A 610 -4.64 -1.22 5.78
CA HIS A 610 -3.21 -1.46 6.00
C HIS A 610 -2.70 -2.53 5.02
N PRO A 611 -1.96 -2.16 3.97
CA PRO A 611 -1.18 -3.10 3.17
C PRO A 611 -0.04 -3.66 4.03
N ILE A 612 -0.17 -4.91 4.47
CA ILE A 612 0.79 -5.57 5.35
C ILE A 612 1.78 -6.40 4.53
N HIS A 613 3.06 -6.13 4.73
CA HIS A 613 4.18 -6.77 4.04
C HIS A 613 5.12 -7.48 5.01
N LEU A 614 5.47 -8.72 4.66
CA LEU A 614 6.49 -9.53 5.34
C LEU A 614 7.65 -9.78 4.39
N HIS A 615 8.83 -9.28 4.73
CA HIS A 615 10.04 -9.45 3.93
C HIS A 615 10.52 -10.90 3.88
N GLY A 616 11.11 -11.30 2.75
CA GLY A 616 11.79 -12.58 2.57
C GLY A 616 10.88 -13.80 2.40
N PHE A 617 9.57 -13.67 2.64
CA PHE A 617 8.63 -14.78 2.63
C PHE A 617 7.39 -14.46 1.80
N TRP A 618 6.68 -15.50 1.38
CA TRP A 618 5.34 -15.37 0.85
C TRP A 618 4.29 -15.68 1.90
N SER A 619 3.27 -14.86 1.92
CA SER A 619 2.04 -15.05 2.70
C SER A 619 1.03 -15.82 1.85
N GLU A 620 0.72 -17.05 2.23
CA GLU A 620 -0.35 -17.83 1.60
C GLU A 620 -1.69 -17.42 2.21
N LEU A 621 -2.39 -16.48 1.57
CA LEU A 621 -3.64 -15.91 2.09
C LEU A 621 -4.74 -16.97 2.19
N GLU A 622 -5.26 -17.22 3.40
CA GLU A 622 -6.31 -18.20 3.65
C GLU A 622 -7.68 -17.67 3.18
N ASN A 623 -7.90 -17.65 1.87
CA ASN A 623 -9.09 -17.13 1.23
C ASN A 623 -10.13 -18.19 0.81
N GLY A 624 -10.02 -19.40 1.37
CA GLY A 624 -10.96 -20.50 1.13
C GLY A 624 -10.52 -21.51 0.07
N HIS A 625 -9.39 -21.31 -0.61
CA HIS A 625 -8.88 -22.23 -1.65
C HIS A 625 -7.93 -23.33 -1.12
N GLY A 626 -7.67 -23.35 0.20
CA GLY A 626 -6.89 -24.40 0.86
C GLY A 626 -5.47 -24.53 0.29
N ALA A 627 -5.11 -25.68 -0.27
CA ALA A 627 -3.79 -25.88 -0.87
C ALA A 627 -3.48 -24.92 -2.03
N TYR A 628 -4.48 -24.25 -2.60
CA TYR A 628 -4.35 -23.29 -3.69
C TYR A 628 -4.57 -21.84 -3.23
N ASN A 629 -4.38 -21.57 -1.96
CA ASN A 629 -4.36 -20.19 -1.46
C ASN A 629 -3.35 -19.35 -2.23
N PRO A 630 -3.68 -18.10 -2.64
CA PRO A 630 -2.75 -17.26 -3.38
C PRO A 630 -1.57 -16.86 -2.49
N ARG A 631 -0.39 -16.85 -3.09
CA ARG A 631 0.83 -16.40 -2.43
C ARG A 631 1.05 -14.93 -2.75
N LYS A 632 1.10 -14.11 -1.71
CA LYS A 632 1.27 -12.67 -1.82
C LYS A 632 2.45 -12.22 -0.96
N HIS A 633 3.08 -11.13 -1.37
CA HIS A 633 4.07 -10.44 -0.51
C HIS A 633 3.44 -9.28 0.26
N THR A 634 2.31 -8.73 -0.21
CA THR A 634 1.59 -7.64 0.45
C THR A 634 0.09 -7.95 0.47
N ILE A 635 -0.57 -7.75 1.60
CA ILE A 635 -2.01 -8.05 1.77
C ILE A 635 -2.69 -6.86 2.41
N ILE A 636 -3.75 -6.33 1.78
CA ILE A 636 -4.55 -5.25 2.35
C ILE A 636 -5.41 -5.81 3.48
N SER A 637 -5.18 -5.35 4.71
CA SER A 637 -6.11 -5.53 5.81
C SER A 637 -7.12 -4.39 5.81
N GLN A 638 -8.36 -4.69 5.43
CA GLN A 638 -9.44 -3.70 5.40
C GLN A 638 -9.83 -3.28 6.82
N PRO A 639 -10.40 -2.07 7.01
CA PRO A 639 -10.85 -1.59 8.32
C PRO A 639 -11.84 -2.54 8.97
N GLY A 640 -11.74 -2.74 10.30
CA GLY A 640 -12.65 -3.60 11.05
C GLY A 640 -12.65 -5.07 10.63
N SER A 641 -11.61 -5.53 9.93
CA SER A 641 -11.56 -6.90 9.40
C SER A 641 -10.64 -7.83 10.20
N THR A 642 -10.85 -9.12 9.98
CA THR A 642 -9.90 -10.18 10.35
C THR A 642 -9.55 -11.01 9.13
N MET A 643 -8.28 -11.41 9.02
CA MET A 643 -7.78 -12.28 7.97
C MET A 643 -6.61 -13.12 8.46
N SER A 644 -6.33 -14.23 7.78
CA SER A 644 -5.20 -15.08 8.11
C SER A 644 -4.38 -15.46 6.89
N PHE A 645 -3.09 -15.67 7.10
CA PHE A 645 -2.19 -16.24 6.09
C PHE A 645 -1.20 -17.23 6.72
N LEU A 646 -0.76 -18.17 5.92
CA LEU A 646 0.27 -19.15 6.29
C LEU A 646 1.61 -18.73 5.72
N MET A 647 2.68 -18.91 6.49
CA MET A 647 4.05 -18.75 6.00
C MET A 647 4.94 -19.88 6.55
N THR A 648 5.98 -20.21 5.79
CA THR A 648 7.05 -21.11 6.22
C THR A 648 8.31 -20.32 6.42
N ALA A 649 8.88 -20.36 7.63
CA ALA A 649 10.10 -19.64 8.01
C ALA A 649 11.35 -20.37 7.48
N ASP A 650 11.54 -20.42 6.15
CA ASP A 650 12.56 -21.24 5.48
C ASP A 650 13.88 -20.52 5.17
N GLU A 651 14.01 -19.24 5.55
CA GLU A 651 15.24 -18.46 5.40
C GLU A 651 15.61 -17.82 6.74
N PRO A 652 16.81 -18.13 7.32
CA PRO A 652 17.19 -17.56 8.62
C PRO A 652 17.56 -16.08 8.50
N GLY A 653 17.34 -15.33 9.58
CA GLY A 653 17.71 -13.92 9.66
C GLY A 653 16.72 -13.05 10.42
N MET A 654 16.95 -11.74 10.30
CA MET A 654 16.07 -10.70 10.83
C MET A 654 15.33 -10.05 9.66
N TRP A 655 14.00 -10.03 9.73
CA TRP A 655 13.13 -9.62 8.65
C TRP A 655 12.19 -8.51 9.08
N ALA A 656 11.92 -7.55 8.20
CA ALA A 656 10.92 -6.54 8.44
C ALA A 656 9.51 -7.12 8.25
N PHE A 657 8.57 -6.70 9.08
CA PHE A 657 7.14 -6.96 8.97
C PHE A 657 6.39 -5.69 9.33
N HIS A 658 5.72 -5.08 8.37
CA HIS A 658 5.21 -3.73 8.54
C HIS A 658 3.99 -3.42 7.65
N CYS A 659 3.27 -2.36 7.98
CA CYS A 659 2.36 -1.71 7.07
C CYS A 659 3.16 -0.99 5.98
N HIS A 660 2.75 -1.10 4.71
CA HIS A 660 3.45 -0.46 3.61
C HIS A 660 2.97 0.98 3.32
N LEU A 661 1.98 1.48 4.07
CA LEU A 661 1.76 2.92 4.12
C LEU A 661 2.96 3.54 4.85
N LEU A 662 3.77 4.30 4.12
CA LEU A 662 5.10 4.73 4.56
C LEU A 662 5.07 5.46 5.91
N TYR A 663 4.12 6.37 6.09
CA TYR A 663 4.04 7.15 7.33
C TYR A 663 3.51 6.32 8.50
N HIS A 664 2.68 5.29 8.26
CA HIS A 664 2.30 4.32 9.29
C HIS A 664 3.50 3.49 9.74
N MET A 665 4.31 3.02 8.78
CA MET A 665 5.55 2.29 9.06
C MET A 665 6.51 3.14 9.91
N ASP A 666 6.81 4.36 9.46
CA ASP A 666 7.76 5.27 10.12
C ASP A 666 7.32 5.64 11.54
N LEU A 667 6.00 5.76 11.76
CA LEU A 667 5.42 6.16 13.03
C LEU A 667 5.03 4.99 13.93
N GLY A 668 5.50 3.77 13.60
CA GLY A 668 5.53 2.65 14.53
C GLY A 668 4.88 1.35 14.10
N MET A 669 4.14 1.29 12.96
CA MET A 669 3.54 0.02 12.49
C MET A 669 4.59 -0.85 11.79
N PHE A 670 5.58 -1.23 12.56
CA PHE A 670 6.72 -2.06 12.16
C PHE A 670 7.02 -3.11 13.25
N ARG A 671 7.38 -4.31 12.85
CA ARG A 671 7.86 -5.40 13.70
C ARG A 671 9.08 -6.05 13.05
N THR A 672 9.89 -6.69 13.84
CA THR A 672 10.93 -7.57 13.35
C THR A 672 10.49 -9.03 13.51
N VAL A 673 10.66 -9.84 12.47
CA VAL A 673 10.56 -11.30 12.54
C VAL A 673 11.97 -11.88 12.56
N SER A 674 12.28 -12.66 13.60
CA SER A 674 13.59 -13.31 13.77
C SER A 674 13.43 -14.80 13.53
N VAL A 675 14.09 -15.33 12.50
CA VAL A 675 14.11 -16.76 12.17
C VAL A 675 15.46 -17.35 12.53
N ALA A 676 15.49 -18.36 13.44
CA ALA A 676 16.72 -19.00 13.91
C ALA A 676 16.55 -20.51 14.19
#